data_e0b3c448aa94273e6d930d8b9d292c6e
#
_entry.id   e0b3c448aa94273e6d930d8b9d292c6e
#
_cell.length_a   1.000
_cell.length_b   1.000
_cell.length_c   1.000
_cell.angle_alpha   90.00
_cell.angle_beta   90.00
_cell.angle_gamma   90.00
#
_symmetry.space_group_name_H-M   'P 1'
#
loop_
_entity.id
_entity.type
_entity.pdbx_description
1 polymer ?
#
loop_
_entity_poly.entity_id
_entity_poly.type
_entity_poly.pdbx_seq_one_letter_code
_entity_poly.pdbx_strand_id
1 'polypeptide(L)'
;MPAPVLPIRAFQWDLARQVERLDWLLQQLPRYADWGYQELYLHLEDAVEFPSLPAVARKDAYTYRQMERLVTRATKAGINVVPIVNLLGHTQYLIKVPELRDLNELRNADGSPQATGQICPLHPRTLEVAEQLLRDMAPFCTAGKVHVGLDESFHLGKHPLSRREVRRIGLATHFAGHVNRLREITRRMNLRMGMWADMLYFLPGAIPLLPNDLIAYDWYYYPFKRLPRVELFNYAEVDLATPLMKRGIEYWGCPMNGAFRHEPMPHFNDRLANAVSWWKRCRKIGAAGFLMTSWEPNRLAMETTTLVDAAVSELWSPRKRRLNRTAMLSAGIRKISNQRNSALVAAELLAADRHAFTGYARWEINKAWLLASGPRNLATYSRELGFFDKLALKSAHWPVTLAASIAYRRYLAVRDVHVRIWRDATLSLREHWTRNRPIIQQLRRLLAQTKVFQKEWFQGRHAAEQMWLTSRQPNSTAPNLVLLDRDQLQLEMWSAWLRQCLINSEHVMTANTVVAGWLLSFSVWNFAPAVQRIVIEQRIGHAWQPVKSCHTIEFQSRGAAPQSSLRHLYAAPVSGSTEHPPSLRLVIGGVGRVRISELKITDGINTWTAASKSWLEVGHKPVTGWPRLDRISCYVPKLLRI
;
A
#
# COMPACT_ATOMS: atom_id res chain seq x y z
N MET A 1 -39.12 3.94 -26.77
CA MET A 1 -37.77 3.37 -26.62
C MET A 1 -37.84 2.33 -25.50
N PRO A 2 -37.28 1.13 -25.64
CA PRO A 2 -37.21 0.19 -24.54
C PRO A 2 -36.43 0.84 -23.39
N ALA A 3 -36.84 0.53 -22.14
CA ALA A 3 -36.14 1.04 -20.95
C ALA A 3 -34.65 0.70 -21.05
N PRO A 4 -33.73 1.64 -20.79
CA PRO A 4 -32.31 1.36 -20.88
C PRO A 4 -31.97 0.20 -19.93
N VAL A 5 -31.34 -0.82 -20.47
CA VAL A 5 -30.85 -1.97 -19.69
C VAL A 5 -29.90 -1.41 -18.61
N LEU A 6 -30.15 -1.75 -17.37
CA LEU A 6 -29.26 -1.34 -16.27
C LEU A 6 -27.94 -2.09 -16.39
N PRO A 7 -26.79 -1.40 -16.17
CA PRO A 7 -25.51 -2.08 -16.11
C PRO A 7 -25.50 -3.22 -15.08
N ILE A 8 -24.75 -4.27 -15.34
CA ILE A 8 -24.42 -5.30 -14.33
C ILE A 8 -23.72 -4.61 -13.17
N ARG A 9 -24.14 -4.90 -11.94
CA ARG A 9 -23.63 -4.30 -10.71
C ARG A 9 -22.67 -5.25 -10.04
N ALA A 10 -21.42 -4.87 -10.03
CA ALA A 10 -20.36 -5.72 -9.51
C ALA A 10 -19.55 -5.01 -8.41
N PHE A 11 -18.87 -5.80 -7.61
CA PHE A 11 -17.94 -5.35 -6.59
C PHE A 11 -16.67 -6.21 -6.61
N GLN A 12 -15.58 -5.63 -6.14
CA GLN A 12 -14.28 -6.31 -6.06
C GLN A 12 -13.85 -6.42 -4.61
N TRP A 13 -13.29 -7.58 -4.27
CA TRP A 13 -12.49 -7.76 -3.06
C TRP A 13 -11.01 -7.87 -3.43
N ASP A 14 -10.19 -6.98 -2.89
CA ASP A 14 -8.74 -7.08 -2.98
C ASP A 14 -8.22 -7.91 -1.81
N LEU A 15 -8.04 -9.20 -2.04
CA LEU A 15 -7.52 -10.16 -1.08
C LEU A 15 -6.01 -10.38 -1.25
N ALA A 16 -5.42 -9.84 -2.30
CA ALA A 16 -4.00 -9.99 -2.60
C ALA A 16 -3.10 -9.25 -1.59
N ARG A 17 -3.56 -8.11 -1.09
CA ARG A 17 -2.76 -7.30 -0.15
C ARG A 17 -2.82 -7.83 1.27
N GLN A 18 -3.89 -8.52 1.63
CA GLN A 18 -4.12 -9.15 2.92
C GLN A 18 -5.20 -10.22 2.82
N VAL A 19 -5.12 -11.22 3.68
CA VAL A 19 -6.06 -12.34 3.69
C VAL A 19 -7.12 -12.10 4.76
N GLU A 20 -8.36 -11.98 4.33
CA GLU A 20 -9.51 -11.87 5.24
C GLU A 20 -9.93 -13.28 5.72
N ARG A 21 -10.58 -13.37 6.86
CA ARG A 21 -11.12 -14.65 7.35
C ARG A 21 -12.22 -15.13 6.43
N LEU A 22 -12.15 -16.39 6.05
CA LEU A 22 -13.15 -16.99 5.15
C LEU A 22 -14.57 -16.90 5.74
N ASP A 23 -14.75 -17.17 7.03
CA ASP A 23 -16.06 -17.10 7.71
C ASP A 23 -16.66 -15.70 7.60
N TRP A 24 -15.85 -14.65 7.73
CA TRP A 24 -16.28 -13.28 7.57
C TRP A 24 -16.72 -13.00 6.13
N LEU A 25 -15.93 -13.42 5.13
CA LEU A 25 -16.27 -13.26 3.71
C LEU A 25 -17.59 -13.96 3.36
N LEU A 26 -17.78 -15.20 3.84
CA LEU A 26 -19.01 -15.97 3.61
C LEU A 26 -20.25 -15.29 4.17
N GLN A 27 -20.13 -14.54 5.27
CA GLN A 27 -21.20 -13.76 5.86
C GLN A 27 -21.54 -12.49 5.07
N GLN A 28 -20.60 -11.93 4.33
CA GLN A 28 -20.87 -10.72 3.53
C GLN A 28 -21.67 -11.02 2.25
N LEU A 29 -21.51 -12.17 1.63
CA LEU A 29 -22.10 -12.49 0.33
C LEU A 29 -23.64 -12.32 0.26
N PRO A 30 -24.43 -12.82 1.22
CA PRO A 30 -25.88 -12.57 1.20
C PRO A 30 -26.23 -11.08 1.27
N ARG A 31 -25.46 -10.31 2.06
CA ARG A 31 -25.68 -8.86 2.19
C ARG A 31 -25.48 -8.13 0.85
N TYR A 32 -24.40 -8.48 0.11
CA TYR A 32 -24.17 -7.91 -1.21
C TYR A 32 -25.26 -8.29 -2.21
N ALA A 33 -25.76 -9.51 -2.15
CA ALA A 33 -26.92 -9.96 -2.95
C ALA A 33 -28.18 -9.15 -2.62
N ASP A 34 -28.50 -8.95 -1.33
CA ASP A 34 -29.62 -8.14 -0.85
C ASP A 34 -29.49 -6.66 -1.29
N TRP A 35 -28.27 -6.15 -1.46
CA TRP A 35 -28.01 -4.82 -1.99
C TRP A 35 -28.13 -4.76 -3.52
N GLY A 36 -28.36 -5.89 -4.17
CA GLY A 36 -28.56 -6.00 -5.61
C GLY A 36 -27.27 -6.04 -6.43
N TYR A 37 -26.16 -6.42 -5.83
CA TYR A 37 -24.95 -6.79 -6.58
C TYR A 37 -25.12 -8.18 -7.22
N GLN A 38 -24.50 -8.38 -8.37
CA GLN A 38 -24.68 -9.56 -9.22
C GLN A 38 -23.37 -10.32 -9.47
N GLU A 39 -22.24 -9.62 -9.45
CA GLU A 39 -20.93 -10.23 -9.71
C GLU A 39 -19.91 -9.78 -8.64
N LEU A 40 -19.05 -10.74 -8.24
CA LEU A 40 -17.91 -10.55 -7.35
C LEU A 40 -16.61 -10.77 -8.14
N TYR A 41 -15.76 -9.75 -8.16
CA TYR A 41 -14.41 -9.84 -8.70
C TYR A 41 -13.42 -10.12 -7.56
N LEU A 42 -12.64 -11.21 -7.69
CA LEU A 42 -11.67 -11.63 -6.69
C LEU A 42 -10.26 -11.34 -7.16
N HIS A 43 -9.61 -10.36 -6.56
CA HIS A 43 -8.20 -10.08 -6.78
C HIS A 43 -7.35 -10.82 -5.75
N LEU A 44 -6.61 -11.84 -6.18
CA LEU A 44 -6.01 -12.84 -5.31
C LEU A 44 -4.47 -12.86 -5.37
N GLU A 45 -3.87 -12.72 -6.55
CA GLU A 45 -2.42 -12.90 -6.77
C GLU A 45 -1.91 -14.19 -6.05
N ASP A 46 -1.03 -14.05 -5.05
CA ASP A 46 -0.47 -15.15 -4.25
C ASP A 46 -1.30 -15.53 -3.02
N ALA A 47 -2.46 -14.90 -2.83
CA ALA A 47 -3.34 -15.19 -1.70
C ALA A 47 -4.23 -16.43 -1.90
N VAL A 48 -3.98 -17.22 -2.93
CA VAL A 48 -4.66 -18.48 -3.23
C VAL A 48 -3.66 -19.56 -3.63
N GLU A 49 -3.92 -20.79 -3.25
CA GLU A 49 -3.17 -21.95 -3.75
C GLU A 49 -3.54 -22.23 -5.20
N PHE A 50 -2.51 -22.33 -6.05
CA PHE A 50 -2.64 -22.79 -7.42
C PHE A 50 -2.16 -24.25 -7.49
N PRO A 51 -3.02 -25.24 -7.76
CA PRO A 51 -2.61 -26.65 -7.82
C PRO A 51 -1.44 -26.92 -8.79
N SER A 52 -1.43 -26.23 -9.93
CA SER A 52 -0.35 -26.36 -10.93
C SER A 52 0.94 -25.62 -10.57
N LEU A 53 0.87 -24.61 -9.68
CA LEU A 53 1.99 -23.75 -9.31
C LEU A 53 2.01 -23.47 -7.79
N PRO A 54 2.16 -24.50 -6.95
CA PRO A 54 2.01 -24.35 -5.49
C PRO A 54 3.04 -23.40 -4.85
N ALA A 55 4.22 -23.23 -5.48
CA ALA A 55 5.26 -22.32 -4.99
C ALA A 55 4.86 -20.84 -5.05
N VAL A 56 3.80 -20.49 -5.78
CA VAL A 56 3.30 -19.11 -5.90
C VAL A 56 2.59 -18.68 -4.62
N ALA A 57 1.86 -19.59 -3.97
CA ALA A 57 1.03 -19.29 -2.83
C ALA A 57 1.83 -18.77 -1.62
N ARG A 58 1.32 -17.74 -0.97
CA ARG A 58 1.85 -17.25 0.31
C ARG A 58 1.39 -18.18 1.45
N LYS A 59 2.08 -18.12 2.60
CA LYS A 59 1.81 -19.02 3.73
C LYS A 59 0.40 -18.96 4.31
N ASP A 60 -0.25 -17.80 4.21
CA ASP A 60 -1.60 -17.53 4.67
C ASP A 60 -2.64 -17.49 3.53
N ALA A 61 -2.28 -18.05 2.35
CA ALA A 61 -3.18 -18.14 1.21
C ALA A 61 -4.42 -18.99 1.51
N TYR A 62 -5.50 -18.69 0.81
CA TYR A 62 -6.66 -19.57 0.80
C TYR A 62 -6.32 -20.89 0.11
N THR A 63 -6.70 -22.00 0.73
CA THR A 63 -6.62 -23.30 0.08
C THR A 63 -7.61 -23.35 -1.07
N TYR A 64 -7.36 -24.22 -2.04
CA TYR A 64 -8.26 -24.41 -3.16
C TYR A 64 -9.70 -24.79 -2.69
N ARG A 65 -9.80 -25.65 -1.68
CA ARG A 65 -11.09 -26.02 -1.03
C ARG A 65 -11.79 -24.82 -0.37
N GLN A 66 -11.04 -23.90 0.20
CA GLN A 66 -11.62 -22.68 0.76
C GLN A 66 -12.19 -21.78 -0.34
N MET A 67 -11.55 -21.72 -1.49
CA MET A 67 -12.05 -21.01 -2.67
C MET A 67 -13.34 -21.67 -3.21
N GLU A 68 -13.39 -22.99 -3.30
CA GLU A 68 -14.63 -23.71 -3.68
C GLU A 68 -15.79 -23.35 -2.75
N ARG A 69 -15.55 -23.31 -1.44
CA ARG A 69 -16.58 -22.90 -0.46
C ARG A 69 -17.04 -21.46 -0.65
N LEU A 70 -16.10 -20.53 -0.93
CA LEU A 70 -16.42 -19.13 -1.20
C LEU A 70 -17.29 -18.99 -2.43
N VAL A 71 -16.89 -19.59 -3.54
CA VAL A 71 -17.60 -19.54 -4.82
C VAL A 71 -18.98 -20.21 -4.71
N THR A 72 -19.06 -21.38 -4.07
CA THR A 72 -20.34 -22.06 -3.81
C THR A 72 -21.29 -21.17 -3.01
N ARG A 73 -20.79 -20.48 -1.98
CA ARG A 73 -21.62 -19.57 -1.18
C ARG A 73 -22.07 -18.34 -1.97
N ALA A 74 -21.17 -17.79 -2.83
CA ALA A 74 -21.52 -16.67 -3.71
C ALA A 74 -22.64 -17.06 -4.68
N THR A 75 -22.49 -18.19 -5.36
CA THR A 75 -23.49 -18.72 -6.29
C THR A 75 -24.84 -18.98 -5.61
N LYS A 76 -24.84 -19.60 -4.41
CA LYS A 76 -26.05 -19.77 -3.61
C LYS A 76 -26.71 -18.45 -3.20
N ALA A 77 -25.97 -17.39 -3.09
CA ALA A 77 -26.49 -16.05 -2.83
C ALA A 77 -26.94 -15.32 -4.12
N GLY A 78 -26.81 -15.94 -5.29
CA GLY A 78 -27.12 -15.31 -6.58
C GLY A 78 -26.02 -14.37 -7.11
N ILE A 79 -24.80 -14.50 -6.60
CA ILE A 79 -23.63 -13.72 -7.03
C ILE A 79 -22.69 -14.60 -7.86
N ASN A 80 -22.45 -14.22 -9.10
CA ASN A 80 -21.45 -14.86 -9.95
C ASN A 80 -20.03 -14.36 -9.60
N VAL A 81 -19.03 -15.21 -9.79
CA VAL A 81 -17.64 -14.91 -9.43
C VAL A 81 -16.79 -14.77 -10.68
N VAL A 82 -15.91 -13.77 -10.66
CA VAL A 82 -14.91 -13.49 -11.70
C VAL A 82 -13.53 -13.38 -11.03
N PRO A 83 -12.66 -14.38 -11.13
CA PRO A 83 -11.28 -14.26 -10.67
C PRO A 83 -10.51 -13.23 -11.49
N ILE A 84 -9.63 -12.46 -10.82
CA ILE A 84 -8.64 -11.59 -11.46
C ILE A 84 -7.28 -12.29 -11.35
N VAL A 85 -6.72 -12.66 -12.49
CA VAL A 85 -5.40 -13.29 -12.62
C VAL A 85 -4.48 -12.34 -13.38
N ASN A 86 -3.60 -11.64 -12.69
CA ASN A 86 -2.68 -10.68 -13.33
C ASN A 86 -1.65 -11.39 -14.21
N LEU A 87 -1.64 -11.12 -15.51
CA LEU A 87 -0.82 -11.81 -16.52
C LEU A 87 0.06 -10.87 -17.37
N LEU A 88 0.36 -9.66 -16.86
CA LEU A 88 1.37 -8.75 -17.42
C LEU A 88 1.87 -7.78 -16.36
N GLY A 89 1.18 -6.66 -16.09
CA GLY A 89 1.43 -5.82 -14.93
C GLY A 89 1.09 -6.56 -13.63
N HIS A 90 1.60 -6.06 -12.52
CA HIS A 90 1.36 -6.62 -11.17
C HIS A 90 1.64 -8.12 -11.02
N THR A 91 2.64 -8.64 -11.75
CA THR A 91 3.03 -10.05 -11.72
C THR A 91 4.21 -10.34 -10.78
N GLN A 92 4.48 -9.46 -9.82
CA GLN A 92 5.51 -9.67 -8.81
C GLN A 92 5.27 -10.95 -7.99
N TYR A 93 4.03 -11.35 -7.85
CA TYR A 93 3.65 -12.59 -7.18
C TYR A 93 4.23 -13.84 -7.87
N LEU A 94 4.49 -13.79 -9.18
CA LEU A 94 5.22 -14.80 -9.94
C LEU A 94 6.74 -14.59 -9.87
N ILE A 95 7.18 -13.35 -10.10
CA ILE A 95 8.62 -13.03 -10.16
C ILE A 95 9.34 -13.30 -8.82
N LYS A 96 8.64 -13.23 -7.69
CA LYS A 96 9.20 -13.59 -6.38
C LYS A 96 9.61 -15.06 -6.27
N VAL A 97 8.97 -15.95 -7.04
CA VAL A 97 9.24 -17.39 -7.06
C VAL A 97 10.53 -17.65 -7.84
N PRO A 98 11.53 -18.31 -7.25
CA PRO A 98 12.83 -18.51 -7.90
C PRO A 98 12.73 -19.16 -9.29
N GLU A 99 11.88 -20.18 -9.42
CA GLU A 99 11.68 -20.97 -10.65
C GLU A 99 10.96 -20.20 -11.75
N LEU A 100 10.25 -19.13 -11.38
CA LEU A 100 9.50 -18.27 -12.30
C LEU A 100 10.18 -16.90 -12.52
N ARG A 101 11.24 -16.60 -11.78
CA ARG A 101 11.89 -15.28 -11.84
C ARG A 101 12.42 -14.94 -13.22
N ASP A 102 12.84 -15.95 -13.99
CA ASP A 102 13.32 -15.73 -15.35
C ASP A 102 12.24 -15.21 -16.32
N LEU A 103 10.97 -15.31 -15.95
CA LEU A 103 9.89 -14.65 -16.71
C LEU A 103 9.97 -13.11 -16.69
N ASN A 104 10.81 -12.52 -15.82
CA ASN A 104 10.84 -11.08 -15.60
C ASN A 104 11.26 -10.31 -16.87
N GLU A 105 10.50 -9.26 -17.18
CA GLU A 105 10.80 -8.30 -18.24
C GLU A 105 12.07 -7.48 -17.95
N LEU A 106 12.41 -7.29 -16.65
CA LEU A 106 13.56 -6.50 -16.24
C LEU A 106 14.78 -7.37 -16.01
N ARG A 107 15.92 -6.95 -16.62
CA ARG A 107 17.22 -7.60 -16.51
C ARG A 107 18.24 -6.67 -15.87
N ASN A 108 19.16 -7.25 -15.13
CA ASN A 108 20.38 -6.59 -14.69
C ASN A 108 21.37 -6.46 -15.85
N ALA A 109 22.46 -5.74 -15.65
CA ALA A 109 23.49 -5.56 -16.68
C ALA A 109 24.17 -6.87 -17.12
N ASP A 110 24.22 -7.85 -16.23
CA ASP A 110 24.76 -9.20 -16.47
C ASP A 110 23.73 -10.14 -17.14
N GLY A 111 22.55 -9.64 -17.53
CA GLY A 111 21.48 -10.42 -18.14
C GLY A 111 20.61 -11.21 -17.15
N SER A 112 20.97 -11.29 -15.86
CA SER A 112 20.17 -11.95 -14.85
C SER A 112 18.83 -11.21 -14.60
N PRO A 113 17.76 -11.93 -14.20
CA PRO A 113 16.48 -11.27 -13.92
C PRO A 113 16.58 -10.42 -12.64
N GLN A 114 15.94 -9.24 -12.67
CA GLN A 114 15.80 -8.42 -11.47
C GLN A 114 14.84 -9.07 -10.47
N ALA A 115 14.95 -8.68 -9.20
CA ALA A 115 14.07 -9.19 -8.14
C ALA A 115 12.63 -8.66 -8.22
N THR A 116 12.43 -7.55 -8.93
CA THR A 116 11.14 -6.88 -9.11
C THR A 116 10.89 -6.61 -10.58
N GLY A 117 9.63 -6.54 -10.97
CA GLY A 117 9.25 -6.24 -12.35
C GLY A 117 7.90 -6.83 -12.72
N GLN A 118 7.76 -7.17 -13.96
CA GLN A 118 6.59 -7.84 -14.54
C GLN A 118 7.05 -8.96 -15.47
N ILE A 119 6.15 -9.87 -15.82
CA ILE A 119 6.48 -10.93 -16.78
C ILE A 119 6.71 -10.38 -18.18
N CYS A 120 7.60 -11.04 -18.93
CA CYS A 120 7.88 -10.76 -20.32
C CYS A 120 6.90 -11.51 -21.24
N PRO A 121 6.11 -10.82 -22.07
CA PRO A 121 5.15 -11.46 -22.98
C PRO A 121 5.75 -12.47 -23.98
N LEU A 122 7.02 -12.33 -24.28
CA LEU A 122 7.72 -13.17 -25.27
C LEU A 122 8.64 -14.20 -24.64
N HIS A 123 8.69 -14.30 -23.32
CA HIS A 123 9.43 -15.39 -22.68
C HIS A 123 8.74 -16.73 -23.02
N PRO A 124 9.49 -17.78 -23.40
CA PRO A 124 8.90 -19.04 -23.89
C PRO A 124 7.87 -19.66 -22.94
N ARG A 125 8.11 -19.57 -21.62
CA ARG A 125 7.23 -20.14 -20.58
C ARG A 125 6.06 -19.24 -20.18
N THR A 126 5.98 -17.98 -20.65
CA THR A 126 4.95 -17.03 -20.17
C THR A 126 3.53 -17.53 -20.46
N LEU A 127 3.27 -18.03 -21.65
CA LEU A 127 1.93 -18.52 -22.00
C LEU A 127 1.60 -19.86 -21.34
N GLU A 128 2.58 -20.71 -21.10
CA GLU A 128 2.42 -21.95 -20.33
C GLU A 128 1.97 -21.64 -18.89
N VAL A 129 2.71 -20.76 -18.21
CA VAL A 129 2.39 -20.33 -16.84
C VAL A 129 1.02 -19.63 -16.79
N ALA A 130 0.71 -18.78 -17.78
CA ALA A 130 -0.59 -18.13 -17.88
C ALA A 130 -1.73 -19.16 -18.03
N GLU A 131 -1.54 -20.17 -18.88
CA GLU A 131 -2.53 -21.24 -19.09
C GLU A 131 -2.73 -22.08 -17.84
N GLN A 132 -1.68 -22.42 -17.10
CA GLN A 132 -1.76 -23.13 -15.83
C GLN A 132 -2.60 -22.38 -14.81
N LEU A 133 -2.29 -21.08 -14.58
CA LEU A 133 -3.05 -20.24 -13.64
C LEU A 133 -4.52 -20.08 -14.06
N LEU A 134 -4.77 -19.89 -15.35
CA LEU A 134 -6.14 -19.76 -15.87
C LEU A 134 -6.93 -21.06 -15.73
N ARG A 135 -6.31 -22.23 -15.96
CA ARG A 135 -6.94 -23.54 -15.75
C ARG A 135 -7.31 -23.76 -14.30
N ASP A 136 -6.41 -23.42 -13.37
CA ASP A 136 -6.68 -23.54 -11.93
C ASP A 136 -7.84 -22.64 -11.48
N MET A 137 -7.99 -21.46 -12.10
CA MET A 137 -9.06 -20.52 -11.76
C MET A 137 -10.36 -20.72 -12.55
N ALA A 138 -10.35 -21.44 -13.66
CA ALA A 138 -11.51 -21.64 -14.52
C ALA A 138 -12.75 -22.20 -13.80
N PRO A 139 -12.64 -23.18 -12.84
CA PRO A 139 -13.78 -23.66 -12.08
C PRO A 139 -14.48 -22.60 -11.22
N PHE A 140 -13.78 -21.50 -10.91
CA PHE A 140 -14.32 -20.41 -10.12
C PHE A 140 -14.94 -19.28 -10.97
N CYS A 141 -14.87 -19.38 -12.29
CA CYS A 141 -15.40 -18.38 -13.23
C CYS A 141 -16.91 -18.57 -13.46
N THR A 142 -17.73 -18.50 -12.41
CA THR A 142 -19.18 -18.78 -12.52
C THR A 142 -19.95 -17.75 -13.35
N ALA A 143 -19.35 -16.59 -13.63
CA ALA A 143 -19.86 -15.59 -14.57
C ALA A 143 -19.55 -15.92 -16.05
N GLY A 144 -18.86 -17.01 -16.36
CA GLY A 144 -18.34 -17.29 -17.71
C GLY A 144 -17.27 -16.31 -18.18
N LYS A 145 -16.61 -15.62 -17.24
CA LYS A 145 -15.62 -14.58 -17.49
C LYS A 145 -14.39 -14.79 -16.59
N VAL A 146 -13.24 -14.37 -17.08
CA VAL A 146 -12.02 -14.23 -16.28
C VAL A 146 -11.38 -12.87 -16.58
N HIS A 147 -10.85 -12.20 -15.56
CA HIS A 147 -10.13 -10.94 -15.72
C HIS A 147 -8.63 -11.20 -15.65
N VAL A 148 -7.87 -10.77 -16.66
CA VAL A 148 -6.42 -11.07 -16.77
C VAL A 148 -5.49 -9.92 -16.33
N GLY A 149 -6.04 -8.88 -15.68
CA GLY A 149 -5.26 -7.71 -15.24
C GLY A 149 -4.81 -6.86 -16.41
N LEU A 150 -3.50 -6.81 -16.66
CA LEU A 150 -2.76 -6.08 -17.70
C LEU A 150 -2.58 -4.58 -17.46
N ASP A 151 -3.03 -4.06 -16.31
CA ASP A 151 -2.86 -2.68 -15.90
C ASP A 151 -1.40 -2.34 -15.56
N GLU A 152 -1.08 -1.05 -15.67
CA GLU A 152 0.20 -0.46 -15.25
C GLU A 152 1.45 -1.22 -15.76
N SER A 153 1.37 -1.77 -16.96
CA SER A 153 2.41 -2.59 -17.59
C SER A 153 3.58 -1.75 -18.13
N PHE A 154 4.12 -0.85 -17.30
CA PHE A 154 5.11 0.17 -17.72
C PHE A 154 6.51 -0.36 -18.01
N HIS A 155 6.77 -1.63 -17.72
CA HIS A 155 8.04 -2.27 -18.04
C HIS A 155 8.05 -2.98 -19.40
N LEU A 156 6.94 -2.97 -20.12
CA LEU A 156 6.80 -3.61 -21.41
C LEU A 156 7.88 -3.10 -22.41
N GLY A 157 8.52 -4.01 -23.12
CA GLY A 157 9.57 -3.68 -24.10
C GLY A 157 10.98 -3.54 -23.50
N LYS A 158 11.21 -3.93 -22.24
CA LYS A 158 12.53 -3.82 -21.59
C LYS A 158 13.38 -5.10 -21.73
N HIS A 159 12.76 -6.28 -21.80
CA HIS A 159 13.47 -7.53 -22.01
C HIS A 159 14.12 -7.54 -23.43
N PRO A 160 15.29 -8.15 -23.61
CA PRO A 160 15.92 -8.23 -24.95
C PRO A 160 15.00 -8.75 -26.04
N LEU A 161 14.20 -9.80 -25.77
CA LEU A 161 13.21 -10.33 -26.70
C LEU A 161 12.12 -9.28 -27.03
N SER A 162 11.49 -8.70 -26.02
CA SER A 162 10.46 -7.67 -26.18
C SER A 162 11.01 -6.43 -26.89
N ARG A 163 12.22 -6.00 -26.54
CA ARG A 163 12.88 -4.83 -27.16
C ARG A 163 13.10 -5.00 -28.65
N ARG A 164 13.54 -6.21 -29.07
CA ARG A 164 13.71 -6.54 -30.49
C ARG A 164 12.37 -6.47 -31.21
N GLU A 165 11.33 -7.06 -30.63
CA GLU A 165 10.00 -7.09 -31.21
C GLU A 165 9.37 -5.70 -31.27
N VAL A 166 9.46 -4.92 -30.20
CA VAL A 166 8.95 -3.52 -30.17
C VAL A 166 9.61 -2.65 -31.23
N ARG A 167 10.91 -2.82 -31.49
CA ARG A 167 11.57 -2.11 -32.61
C ARG A 167 11.01 -2.50 -33.98
N ARG A 168 10.54 -3.74 -34.12
CA ARG A 168 10.02 -4.27 -35.40
C ARG A 168 8.57 -3.88 -35.65
N ILE A 169 7.68 -3.97 -34.64
CA ILE A 169 6.22 -3.82 -34.82
C ILE A 169 5.60 -2.69 -34.00
N GLY A 170 6.36 -2.03 -33.12
CA GLY A 170 5.87 -1.02 -32.22
C GLY A 170 5.26 -1.58 -30.92
N LEU A 171 5.21 -0.72 -29.90
CA LEU A 171 4.78 -1.11 -28.55
C LEU A 171 3.28 -1.46 -28.50
N ALA A 172 2.44 -0.72 -29.23
CA ALA A 172 1.00 -0.96 -29.28
C ALA A 172 0.66 -2.34 -29.88
N THR A 173 1.33 -2.70 -30.97
CA THR A 173 1.15 -4.01 -31.63
C THR A 173 1.68 -5.14 -30.73
N HIS A 174 2.81 -4.90 -30.05
CA HIS A 174 3.37 -5.86 -29.10
C HIS A 174 2.43 -6.16 -27.93
N PHE A 175 1.83 -5.10 -27.34
CA PHE A 175 0.81 -5.24 -26.30
C PHE A 175 -0.41 -6.00 -26.81
N ALA A 176 -1.01 -5.57 -27.94
CA ALA A 176 -2.16 -6.24 -28.54
C ALA A 176 -1.88 -7.71 -28.88
N GLY A 177 -0.66 -8.03 -29.34
CA GLY A 177 -0.23 -9.40 -29.58
C GLY A 177 -0.27 -10.28 -28.31
N HIS A 178 0.10 -9.74 -27.15
CA HIS A 178 -0.03 -10.46 -25.89
C HIS A 178 -1.49 -10.66 -25.49
N VAL A 179 -2.32 -9.61 -25.59
CA VAL A 179 -3.76 -9.69 -25.35
C VAL A 179 -4.41 -10.78 -26.22
N ASN A 180 -4.08 -10.82 -27.51
CA ASN A 180 -4.62 -11.81 -28.45
C ASN A 180 -4.24 -13.25 -28.07
N ARG A 181 -3.01 -13.48 -27.64
CA ARG A 181 -2.57 -14.82 -27.18
C ARG A 181 -3.26 -15.26 -25.91
N LEU A 182 -3.46 -14.37 -24.93
CA LEU A 182 -4.21 -14.66 -23.70
C LEU A 182 -5.68 -14.93 -24.02
N ARG A 183 -6.28 -14.14 -24.90
CA ARG A 183 -7.66 -14.34 -25.36
C ARG A 183 -7.84 -15.72 -25.99
N GLU A 184 -6.89 -16.20 -26.77
CA GLU A 184 -6.97 -17.54 -27.37
C GLU A 184 -6.96 -18.65 -26.29
N ILE A 185 -6.17 -18.48 -25.23
CA ILE A 185 -6.15 -19.40 -24.09
C ILE A 185 -7.54 -19.42 -23.39
N THR A 186 -8.09 -18.25 -23.06
CA THR A 186 -9.38 -18.16 -22.36
C THR A 186 -10.54 -18.66 -23.22
N ARG A 187 -10.49 -18.43 -24.55
CA ARG A 187 -11.47 -18.95 -25.50
C ARG A 187 -11.53 -20.49 -25.51
N ARG A 188 -10.38 -21.15 -25.47
CA ARG A 188 -10.31 -22.63 -25.39
C ARG A 188 -10.91 -23.17 -24.08
N MET A 189 -11.01 -22.33 -23.06
CA MET A 189 -11.66 -22.64 -21.78
C MET A 189 -13.14 -22.22 -21.74
N ASN A 190 -13.72 -21.75 -22.86
CA ASN A 190 -15.07 -21.18 -22.96
C ASN A 190 -15.29 -19.99 -22.01
N LEU A 191 -14.24 -19.18 -21.75
CA LEU A 191 -14.29 -17.99 -20.92
C LEU A 191 -14.12 -16.72 -21.75
N ARG A 192 -14.94 -15.71 -21.47
CA ARG A 192 -14.73 -14.36 -21.99
C ARG A 192 -13.64 -13.68 -21.20
N MET A 193 -12.72 -13.05 -21.89
CA MET A 193 -11.57 -12.37 -21.29
C MET A 193 -11.87 -10.91 -21.00
N GLY A 194 -11.62 -10.49 -19.75
CA GLY A 194 -11.64 -9.11 -19.35
C GLY A 194 -10.24 -8.58 -19.04
N MET A 195 -10.02 -7.28 -19.22
CA MET A 195 -8.76 -6.63 -18.90
C MET A 195 -8.98 -5.19 -18.43
N TRP A 196 -8.08 -4.66 -17.61
CA TRP A 196 -8.05 -3.24 -17.32
C TRP A 196 -7.69 -2.45 -18.59
N ALA A 197 -8.31 -1.30 -18.76
CA ALA A 197 -8.23 -0.55 -20.00
C ALA A 197 -7.19 0.59 -19.99
N ASP A 198 -6.52 0.84 -18.86
CA ASP A 198 -5.60 1.97 -18.66
C ASP A 198 -4.45 1.98 -19.67
N MET A 199 -3.89 0.82 -20.03
CA MET A 199 -2.83 0.75 -21.04
C MET A 199 -3.28 1.26 -22.42
N LEU A 200 -4.57 1.28 -22.72
CA LEU A 200 -5.11 1.81 -23.99
C LEU A 200 -5.09 3.34 -24.07
N TYR A 201 -5.00 4.02 -22.93
CA TYR A 201 -4.74 5.47 -22.90
C TYR A 201 -3.34 5.80 -23.40
N PHE A 202 -2.36 4.93 -23.10
CA PHE A 202 -0.96 5.08 -23.53
C PHE A 202 -0.71 4.50 -24.91
N LEU A 203 -1.46 3.47 -25.26
CA LEU A 203 -1.29 2.68 -26.47
C LEU A 203 -2.59 2.67 -27.30
N PRO A 204 -3.14 3.83 -27.69
CA PRO A 204 -4.40 3.87 -28.44
C PRO A 204 -4.33 3.13 -29.77
N GLY A 205 -3.14 3.01 -30.37
CA GLY A 205 -2.91 2.19 -31.56
C GLY A 205 -3.12 0.68 -31.37
N ALA A 206 -3.24 0.20 -30.12
CA ALA A 206 -3.60 -1.18 -29.84
C ALA A 206 -5.10 -1.45 -30.07
N ILE A 207 -5.97 -0.47 -29.88
CA ILE A 207 -7.43 -0.64 -29.96
C ILE A 207 -7.88 -1.30 -31.27
N PRO A 208 -7.43 -0.89 -32.46
CA PRO A 208 -7.80 -1.53 -33.71
C PRO A 208 -7.38 -3.00 -33.82
N LEU A 209 -6.40 -3.43 -33.04
CA LEU A 209 -5.79 -4.76 -33.10
C LEU A 209 -6.38 -5.74 -32.08
N LEU A 210 -7.23 -5.25 -31.16
CA LEU A 210 -7.85 -6.08 -30.14
C LEU A 210 -9.01 -6.91 -30.71
N PRO A 211 -9.27 -8.12 -30.17
CA PRO A 211 -10.49 -8.87 -30.44
C PRO A 211 -11.73 -8.10 -29.97
N ASN A 212 -12.84 -8.27 -30.66
CA ASN A 212 -14.09 -7.56 -30.34
C ASN A 212 -14.93 -8.21 -29.24
N ASP A 213 -14.60 -9.43 -28.84
CA ASP A 213 -15.28 -10.19 -27.77
C ASP A 213 -14.68 -9.98 -26.37
N LEU A 214 -13.75 -9.03 -26.24
CA LEU A 214 -13.16 -8.65 -24.96
C LEU A 214 -14.12 -7.84 -24.10
N ILE A 215 -13.77 -7.76 -22.80
CA ILE A 215 -14.39 -6.87 -21.82
C ILE A 215 -13.31 -5.88 -21.36
N ALA A 216 -13.54 -4.59 -21.56
CA ALA A 216 -12.65 -3.52 -21.13
C ALA A 216 -13.18 -2.87 -19.85
N TYR A 217 -12.39 -2.94 -18.78
CA TYR A 217 -12.67 -2.35 -17.47
C TYR A 217 -11.91 -1.04 -17.33
N ASP A 218 -12.63 0.09 -17.42
CA ASP A 218 -12.04 1.42 -17.38
C ASP A 218 -12.16 2.01 -15.98
N TRP A 219 -11.03 2.22 -15.31
CA TRP A 219 -10.97 2.70 -13.94
C TRP A 219 -10.56 4.17 -13.86
N TYR A 220 -11.25 4.90 -12.99
CA TYR A 220 -10.95 6.28 -12.65
C TYR A 220 -11.55 6.63 -11.29
N TYR A 221 -10.75 7.18 -10.38
CA TYR A 221 -11.08 7.24 -8.96
C TYR A 221 -11.53 8.61 -8.46
N TYR A 222 -11.83 9.53 -9.39
CA TYR A 222 -12.33 10.86 -9.09
C TYR A 222 -13.64 11.15 -9.84
N PRO A 223 -14.45 12.13 -9.37
CA PRO A 223 -15.59 12.62 -10.17
C PRO A 223 -15.12 13.25 -11.49
N PHE A 224 -15.78 12.96 -12.59
CA PHE A 224 -15.41 13.46 -13.93
C PHE A 224 -15.41 14.99 -14.07
N LYS A 225 -15.97 15.74 -13.11
CA LYS A 225 -15.91 17.20 -13.06
C LYS A 225 -14.62 17.76 -12.44
N ARG A 226 -13.76 16.90 -11.89
CA ARG A 226 -12.47 17.29 -11.32
C ARG A 226 -11.38 16.82 -12.25
N LEU A 227 -10.49 17.73 -12.62
CA LEU A 227 -9.18 17.35 -13.16
C LEU A 227 -8.46 16.51 -12.10
N PRO A 228 -8.03 15.30 -12.41
CA PRO A 228 -7.32 14.47 -11.45
C PRO A 228 -6.00 15.14 -11.10
N ARG A 229 -5.73 15.20 -9.81
CA ARG A 229 -4.39 15.53 -9.30
C ARG A 229 -3.51 14.29 -9.20
N VAL A 230 -3.76 13.29 -10.02
CA VAL A 230 -2.91 12.11 -10.10
C VAL A 230 -1.77 12.44 -11.03
N GLU A 231 -0.57 12.27 -10.54
CA GLU A 231 0.69 12.65 -11.16
C GLU A 231 0.96 11.97 -12.52
N LEU A 232 0.17 11.00 -12.91
CA LEU A 232 0.45 10.19 -14.09
C LEU A 232 -0.53 10.40 -15.24
N PHE A 233 -1.84 10.63 -15.02
CA PHE A 233 -2.80 10.58 -16.12
C PHE A 233 -4.05 11.40 -15.87
N ASN A 234 -4.49 12.11 -16.90
CA ASN A 234 -5.79 12.76 -16.92
C ASN A 234 -6.80 11.94 -17.75
N TYR A 235 -7.16 10.75 -17.26
CA TYR A 235 -8.10 9.87 -17.95
C TYR A 235 -9.49 10.48 -18.19
N ALA A 236 -9.88 11.47 -17.38
CA ALA A 236 -11.19 12.12 -17.53
C ALA A 236 -11.36 12.88 -18.84
N GLU A 237 -10.27 13.27 -19.48
CA GLU A 237 -10.27 14.05 -20.72
C GLU A 237 -10.25 13.17 -21.98
N VAL A 238 -9.97 11.87 -21.84
CA VAL A 238 -9.90 10.94 -22.95
C VAL A 238 -11.15 10.07 -23.01
N ASP A 239 -11.85 10.08 -24.14
CA ASP A 239 -12.97 9.17 -24.37
C ASP A 239 -12.49 7.82 -24.89
N LEU A 240 -12.30 6.88 -23.97
CA LEU A 240 -11.95 5.50 -24.29
C LEU A 240 -13.17 4.64 -24.64
N ALA A 241 -14.34 5.00 -24.10
CA ALA A 241 -15.56 4.21 -24.28
C ALA A 241 -16.01 4.14 -25.75
N THR A 242 -16.05 5.28 -26.44
CA THR A 242 -16.53 5.34 -27.81
C THR A 242 -15.74 4.46 -28.80
N PRO A 243 -14.39 4.51 -28.86
CA PRO A 243 -13.64 3.65 -29.78
C PRO A 243 -13.74 2.16 -29.44
N LEU A 244 -13.81 1.79 -28.15
CA LEU A 244 -13.97 0.39 -27.75
C LEU A 244 -15.36 -0.15 -28.11
N MET A 245 -16.42 0.57 -27.76
CA MET A 245 -17.81 0.14 -28.02
C MET A 245 -18.11 0.09 -29.54
N LYS A 246 -17.54 1.01 -30.35
CA LYS A 246 -17.65 0.94 -31.82
C LYS A 246 -17.04 -0.34 -32.41
N ARG A 247 -16.08 -0.93 -31.73
CA ARG A 247 -15.49 -2.22 -32.11
C ARG A 247 -16.25 -3.43 -31.60
N GLY A 248 -17.33 -3.24 -30.83
CA GLY A 248 -18.06 -4.31 -30.17
C GLY A 248 -17.43 -4.83 -28.88
N ILE A 249 -16.35 -4.17 -28.39
CA ILE A 249 -15.74 -4.49 -27.10
C ILE A 249 -16.67 -4.03 -25.97
N GLU A 250 -16.99 -4.94 -25.08
CA GLU A 250 -17.84 -4.65 -23.93
C GLU A 250 -17.14 -3.70 -22.95
N TYR A 251 -17.81 -2.61 -22.56
CA TYR A 251 -17.21 -1.56 -21.73
C TYR A 251 -17.86 -1.51 -20.35
N TRP A 252 -17.00 -1.43 -19.31
CA TRP A 252 -17.37 -1.31 -17.91
C TRP A 252 -16.75 -0.09 -17.26
N GLY A 253 -17.51 0.60 -16.41
CA GLY A 253 -16.99 1.71 -15.61
C GLY A 253 -16.64 1.28 -14.19
N CYS A 254 -15.45 1.68 -13.71
CA CYS A 254 -14.86 1.18 -12.49
C CYS A 254 -14.49 2.30 -11.52
N PRO A 255 -15.40 2.77 -10.64
CA PRO A 255 -15.08 3.61 -9.49
C PRO A 255 -14.36 2.80 -8.39
N MET A 256 -13.88 3.49 -7.35
CA MET A 256 -13.20 2.88 -6.20
C MET A 256 -13.96 3.13 -4.89
N ASN A 257 -13.95 2.12 -3.99
CA ASN A 257 -14.51 2.22 -2.64
C ASN A 257 -13.47 2.45 -1.54
N GLY A 258 -12.18 2.19 -1.82
CA GLY A 258 -11.10 2.20 -0.85
C GLY A 258 -10.59 3.58 -0.45
N ALA A 259 -9.59 3.59 0.41
CA ALA A 259 -8.86 4.78 0.79
C ALA A 259 -7.78 5.13 -0.24
N PHE A 260 -7.32 6.37 -0.17
CA PHE A 260 -6.08 6.74 -0.82
C PHE A 260 -4.90 6.25 0.00
N ARG A 261 -4.07 5.39 -0.61
CA ARG A 261 -2.82 4.87 -0.04
C ARG A 261 -3.04 4.26 1.35
N HIS A 262 -2.62 4.91 2.39
CA HIS A 262 -2.51 4.33 3.72
C HIS A 262 -3.49 4.93 4.75
N GLU A 263 -4.59 5.48 4.33
CA GLU A 263 -5.59 6.01 5.26
C GLU A 263 -6.42 4.89 5.91
N PRO A 264 -6.78 5.01 7.19
CA PRO A 264 -7.54 3.99 7.90
C PRO A 264 -9.03 3.95 7.56
N MET A 265 -9.50 4.87 6.74
CA MET A 265 -10.88 4.94 6.26
C MET A 265 -10.96 5.45 4.82
N PRO A 266 -11.98 5.06 4.05
CA PRO A 266 -12.28 5.68 2.76
C PRO A 266 -12.54 7.19 2.88
N HIS A 267 -12.23 7.93 1.84
CA HIS A 267 -12.70 9.30 1.64
C HIS A 267 -14.15 9.27 1.15
N PHE A 268 -15.11 9.19 2.06
CA PHE A 268 -16.52 8.93 1.73
C PHE A 268 -17.09 9.93 0.72
N ASN A 269 -16.77 11.23 0.84
CA ASN A 269 -17.23 12.22 -0.13
C ASN A 269 -16.74 11.94 -1.56
N ASP A 270 -15.46 11.64 -1.70
CA ASP A 270 -14.85 11.42 -3.01
C ASP A 270 -15.29 10.07 -3.58
N ARG A 271 -15.39 9.03 -2.75
CA ARG A 271 -15.82 7.69 -3.19
C ARG A 271 -17.28 7.70 -3.66
N LEU A 272 -18.17 8.30 -2.89
CA LEU A 272 -19.58 8.42 -3.29
C LEU A 272 -19.75 9.32 -4.52
N ALA A 273 -19.02 10.44 -4.61
CA ALA A 273 -19.06 11.30 -5.77
C ALA A 273 -18.52 10.62 -7.04
N ASN A 274 -17.44 9.84 -6.88
CA ASN A 274 -16.86 9.03 -7.96
C ASN A 274 -17.85 7.97 -8.45
N ALA A 275 -18.44 7.20 -7.55
CA ALA A 275 -19.43 6.18 -7.89
C ALA A 275 -20.68 6.78 -8.58
N VAL A 276 -21.23 7.89 -8.06
CA VAL A 276 -22.35 8.61 -8.70
C VAL A 276 -21.98 9.08 -10.10
N SER A 277 -20.77 9.61 -10.28
CA SER A 277 -20.26 10.09 -11.58
C SER A 277 -20.18 8.95 -12.60
N TRP A 278 -19.60 7.82 -12.19
CA TRP A 278 -19.52 6.61 -13.04
C TRP A 278 -20.90 6.02 -13.35
N TRP A 279 -21.77 5.89 -12.35
CA TRP A 279 -23.11 5.34 -12.58
C TRP A 279 -23.89 6.14 -13.63
N LYS A 280 -23.84 7.47 -13.52
CA LYS A 280 -24.45 8.36 -14.52
C LYS A 280 -23.84 8.18 -15.90
N ARG A 281 -22.50 8.08 -16.00
CA ARG A 281 -21.79 7.85 -17.26
C ARG A 281 -22.15 6.50 -17.86
N CYS A 282 -22.07 5.43 -17.10
CA CYS A 282 -22.39 4.08 -17.56
C CYS A 282 -23.82 4.00 -18.15
N ARG A 283 -24.78 4.59 -17.45
CA ARG A 283 -26.16 4.64 -17.95
C ARG A 283 -26.31 5.49 -19.21
N LYS A 284 -25.59 6.61 -19.29
CA LYS A 284 -25.65 7.51 -20.45
C LYS A 284 -25.11 6.87 -21.72
N ILE A 285 -24.00 6.14 -21.62
CA ILE A 285 -23.32 5.54 -22.77
C ILE A 285 -23.77 4.12 -23.07
N GLY A 286 -24.64 3.50 -22.23
CA GLY A 286 -25.04 2.11 -22.38
C GLY A 286 -23.91 1.13 -22.04
N ALA A 287 -23.07 1.43 -21.05
CA ALA A 287 -22.05 0.51 -20.56
C ALA A 287 -22.69 -0.78 -20.05
N ALA A 288 -22.03 -1.92 -20.31
CA ALA A 288 -22.54 -3.24 -19.91
C ALA A 288 -22.46 -3.47 -18.39
N GLY A 289 -21.49 -2.84 -17.71
CA GLY A 289 -21.29 -3.06 -16.30
C GLY A 289 -20.75 -1.85 -15.53
N PHE A 290 -20.90 -1.96 -14.21
CA PHE A 290 -20.42 -1.03 -13.21
C PHE A 290 -19.78 -1.84 -12.08
N LEU A 291 -18.46 -1.69 -11.90
CA LEU A 291 -17.66 -2.44 -10.95
C LEU A 291 -17.08 -1.52 -9.87
N MET A 292 -17.54 -1.66 -8.64
CA MET A 292 -16.91 -1.04 -7.48
C MET A 292 -15.57 -1.72 -7.20
N THR A 293 -14.46 -1.08 -7.56
CA THR A 293 -13.12 -1.62 -7.29
C THR A 293 -12.67 -1.32 -5.87
N SER A 294 -11.85 -2.19 -5.32
CA SER A 294 -11.25 -2.07 -3.99
C SER A 294 -9.74 -2.27 -4.11
N TRP A 295 -8.97 -1.29 -3.65
CA TRP A 295 -7.51 -1.35 -3.73
C TRP A 295 -6.86 -0.91 -2.43
N GLU A 296 -5.66 -1.46 -2.18
CA GLU A 296 -4.80 -1.10 -1.05
C GLU A 296 -5.51 -1.14 0.32
N PRO A 297 -6.24 -2.21 0.66
CA PRO A 297 -6.94 -2.31 1.94
C PRO A 297 -5.97 -2.43 3.14
N ASN A 298 -4.70 -2.13 2.95
CA ASN A 298 -3.63 -2.36 3.90
C ASN A 298 -3.87 -1.74 5.28
N ARG A 299 -4.59 -0.62 5.36
CA ARG A 299 -4.90 0.06 6.63
C ARG A 299 -6.37 0.11 6.96
N LEU A 300 -7.19 -0.32 6.04
CA LEU A 300 -8.63 -0.33 6.21
C LEU A 300 -9.09 -1.63 6.85
N ALA A 301 -10.09 -1.55 7.67
CA ALA A 301 -10.97 -2.70 7.83
C ALA A 301 -11.83 -2.82 6.57
N MET A 302 -12.00 -4.03 6.07
CA MET A 302 -12.83 -4.27 4.87
C MET A 302 -14.28 -3.82 5.07
N GLU A 303 -14.79 -3.82 6.30
CA GLU A 303 -16.13 -3.32 6.62
C GLU A 303 -16.31 -1.84 6.27
N THR A 304 -15.23 -1.03 6.28
CA THR A 304 -15.32 0.39 5.89
C THR A 304 -15.49 0.56 4.38
N THR A 305 -14.91 -0.30 3.56
CA THR A 305 -15.14 -0.32 2.11
C THR A 305 -16.51 -0.94 1.81
N THR A 306 -16.92 -1.97 2.54
CA THR A 306 -18.27 -2.54 2.49
C THR A 306 -19.34 -1.50 2.78
N LEU A 307 -19.07 -0.54 3.69
CA LEU A 307 -19.96 0.60 3.93
C LEU A 307 -20.14 1.48 2.70
N VAL A 308 -19.07 1.74 1.94
CA VAL A 308 -19.18 2.49 0.67
C VAL A 308 -20.04 1.73 -0.34
N ASP A 309 -19.82 0.41 -0.49
CA ASP A 309 -20.59 -0.42 -1.41
C ASP A 309 -22.07 -0.46 -1.03
N ALA A 310 -22.37 -0.59 0.27
CA ALA A 310 -23.74 -0.52 0.79
C ALA A 310 -24.41 0.84 0.51
N ALA A 311 -23.65 1.94 0.63
CA ALA A 311 -24.16 3.28 0.32
C ALA A 311 -24.37 3.49 -1.20
N VAL A 312 -23.46 2.97 -2.02
CA VAL A 312 -23.53 3.07 -3.48
C VAL A 312 -24.72 2.27 -4.04
N SER A 313 -25.13 1.20 -3.39
CA SER A 313 -26.30 0.42 -3.81
C SER A 313 -27.63 1.20 -3.81
N GLU A 314 -27.69 2.36 -3.17
CA GLU A 314 -28.81 3.29 -3.29
C GLU A 314 -28.99 3.85 -4.71
N LEU A 315 -27.98 3.82 -5.56
CA LEU A 315 -28.04 4.31 -6.95
C LEU A 315 -29.02 3.50 -7.84
N TRP A 316 -29.25 2.24 -7.50
CA TRP A 316 -30.18 1.36 -8.20
C TRP A 316 -31.37 0.92 -7.36
N SER A 317 -31.52 1.53 -6.18
CA SER A 317 -32.71 1.32 -5.36
C SER A 317 -33.97 1.82 -6.12
N PRO A 318 -35.07 1.10 -6.08
CA PRO A 318 -36.33 1.51 -6.75
C PRO A 318 -36.95 2.77 -6.16
N ARG A 319 -36.50 3.19 -4.97
CA ARG A 319 -37.02 4.39 -4.30
C ARG A 319 -36.52 5.65 -4.98
N LYS A 320 -37.41 6.40 -5.63
CA LYS A 320 -37.11 7.72 -6.24
C LYS A 320 -36.85 8.79 -5.15
N ARG A 321 -35.70 8.80 -4.52
CA ARG A 321 -35.26 9.88 -3.62
C ARG A 321 -34.16 10.71 -4.28
N ARG A 322 -34.14 12.01 -4.01
CA ARG A 322 -32.99 12.85 -4.36
C ARG A 322 -31.82 12.41 -3.49
N LEU A 323 -30.93 11.59 -4.05
CA LEU A 323 -29.80 11.02 -3.34
C LEU A 323 -28.70 12.07 -3.21
N ASN A 324 -28.52 12.61 -2.01
CA ASN A 324 -27.29 13.29 -1.63
C ASN A 324 -26.34 12.31 -0.90
N ARG A 325 -25.10 12.70 -0.74
CA ARG A 325 -24.05 11.84 -0.15
C ARG A 325 -24.37 11.44 1.29
N THR A 326 -24.92 12.36 2.09
CA THR A 326 -25.35 12.08 3.47
C THR A 326 -26.44 11.02 3.51
N ALA A 327 -27.44 11.14 2.65
CA ALA A 327 -28.54 10.16 2.56
C ALA A 327 -28.02 8.77 2.12
N MET A 328 -27.14 8.72 1.13
CA MET A 328 -26.51 7.48 0.68
C MET A 328 -25.70 6.82 1.80
N LEU A 329 -24.81 7.57 2.44
CA LEU A 329 -23.97 7.05 3.52
C LEU A 329 -24.81 6.61 4.73
N SER A 330 -25.83 7.39 5.10
CA SER A 330 -26.78 7.04 6.16
C SER A 330 -27.53 5.73 5.85
N ALA A 331 -27.95 5.54 4.59
CA ALA A 331 -28.55 4.27 4.17
C ALA A 331 -27.56 3.10 4.25
N GLY A 332 -26.31 3.30 3.81
CA GLY A 332 -25.24 2.32 3.95
C GLY A 332 -25.01 1.92 5.40
N ILE A 333 -24.92 2.88 6.32
CA ILE A 333 -24.75 2.62 7.77
C ILE A 333 -25.90 1.73 8.29
N ARG A 334 -27.15 2.02 7.91
CA ARG A 334 -28.30 1.18 8.31
C ARG A 334 -28.23 -0.24 7.73
N LYS A 335 -27.68 -0.39 6.54
CA LYS A 335 -27.54 -1.71 5.90
C LYS A 335 -26.47 -2.58 6.55
N ILE A 336 -25.41 -1.96 7.11
CA ILE A 336 -24.33 -2.69 7.75
C ILE A 336 -24.51 -2.85 9.27
N SER A 337 -25.32 -1.99 9.90
CA SER A 337 -25.49 -1.96 11.35
C SER A 337 -26.86 -1.45 11.75
N ASN A 338 -27.27 -1.73 13.00
CA ASN A 338 -28.52 -1.23 13.58
C ASN A 338 -28.40 0.17 14.18
N GLN A 339 -27.52 1.01 13.65
CA GLN A 339 -27.25 2.35 14.16
C GLN A 339 -28.47 3.28 14.00
N ARG A 340 -29.09 3.67 15.11
CA ARG A 340 -30.29 4.53 15.13
C ARG A 340 -30.03 5.91 14.54
N ASN A 341 -28.91 6.55 14.89
CA ASN A 341 -28.55 7.90 14.46
C ASN A 341 -27.69 7.93 13.17
N SER A 342 -27.99 7.05 12.22
CA SER A 342 -27.19 6.87 10.99
C SER A 342 -26.95 8.16 10.19
N ALA A 343 -27.91 9.10 10.19
CA ALA A 343 -27.75 10.38 9.49
C ALA A 343 -26.69 11.28 10.15
N LEU A 344 -26.63 11.30 11.48
CA LEU A 344 -25.61 12.04 12.22
C LEU A 344 -24.23 11.41 12.00
N VAL A 345 -24.13 10.08 12.11
CA VAL A 345 -22.88 9.35 11.85
C VAL A 345 -22.39 9.63 10.43
N ALA A 346 -23.27 9.60 9.44
CA ALA A 346 -22.92 9.91 8.06
C ALA A 346 -22.39 11.35 7.90
N ALA A 347 -23.03 12.34 8.55
CA ALA A 347 -22.59 13.72 8.50
C ALA A 347 -21.18 13.91 9.12
N GLU A 348 -20.91 13.25 10.24
CA GLU A 348 -19.62 13.31 10.92
C GLU A 348 -18.51 12.61 10.09
N LEU A 349 -18.78 11.45 9.48
CA LEU A 349 -17.84 10.78 8.60
C LEU A 349 -17.51 11.63 7.35
N LEU A 350 -18.51 12.26 6.74
CA LEU A 350 -18.31 13.18 5.62
C LEU A 350 -17.55 14.45 6.03
N ALA A 351 -17.73 14.92 7.27
CA ALA A 351 -16.96 16.04 7.80
C ALA A 351 -15.49 15.66 8.03
N ALA A 352 -15.22 14.41 8.45
CA ALA A 352 -13.85 13.90 8.66
C ALA A 352 -13.00 13.93 7.40
N ASP A 353 -13.59 13.84 6.22
CA ASP A 353 -12.87 13.90 4.94
C ASP A 353 -12.17 15.24 4.69
N ARG A 354 -12.62 16.32 5.32
CA ARG A 354 -11.97 17.64 5.24
C ARG A 354 -10.64 17.69 5.98
N HIS A 355 -10.44 16.74 6.88
CA HIS A 355 -9.26 16.57 7.71
C HIS A 355 -8.43 15.37 7.27
N ALA A 356 -8.48 15.05 5.99
CA ALA A 356 -7.75 13.93 5.45
C ALA A 356 -6.24 14.09 5.55
N PHE A 357 -5.59 12.98 5.84
CA PHE A 357 -4.14 12.86 5.97
C PHE A 357 -3.42 12.94 4.63
N THR A 358 -3.41 14.02 3.94
CA THR A 358 -2.74 14.12 2.64
C THR A 358 -1.22 14.18 2.71
N GLY A 359 -0.65 14.26 3.90
CA GLY A 359 0.80 14.48 4.06
C GLY A 359 1.57 13.36 4.76
N TYR A 360 0.91 12.43 5.40
CA TYR A 360 1.54 11.44 6.25
C TYR A 360 2.38 10.41 5.49
N ALA A 361 2.12 10.18 4.22
CA ALA A 361 2.93 9.30 3.38
C ALA A 361 4.42 9.65 3.42
N ARG A 362 4.77 10.91 3.66
CA ARG A 362 6.16 11.34 3.82
C ARG A 362 6.78 10.89 5.14
N TRP A 363 6.00 10.86 6.23
CA TRP A 363 6.46 10.36 7.51
C TRP A 363 6.69 8.85 7.49
N GLU A 364 5.88 8.13 6.75
CA GLU A 364 5.80 6.68 6.78
C GLU A 364 6.64 5.98 5.74
N ILE A 365 6.73 6.56 4.53
CA ILE A 365 7.31 5.82 3.43
C ILE A 365 8.83 5.93 3.42
N ASN A 366 9.40 7.07 3.80
CA ASN A 366 10.77 7.31 3.36
C ASN A 366 11.71 8.02 4.32
N LYS A 367 11.28 8.49 5.51
CA LYS A 367 12.17 9.36 6.30
C LYS A 367 11.94 9.18 7.80
N ALA A 368 13.03 9.22 8.56
CA ALA A 368 12.97 9.40 10.00
C ALA A 368 12.17 10.65 10.32
N TRP A 369 11.41 10.62 11.39
CA TRP A 369 10.57 11.74 11.80
C TRP A 369 11.33 13.06 11.87
N LEU A 370 12.56 13.03 12.40
CA LEU A 370 13.40 14.21 12.56
C LEU A 370 13.88 14.83 11.25
N LEU A 371 14.01 14.01 10.20
CA LEU A 371 14.51 14.41 8.89
C LEU A 371 13.39 14.67 7.88
N ALA A 372 12.16 14.32 8.22
CA ALA A 372 11.02 14.50 7.33
C ALA A 372 10.61 15.97 7.24
N SER A 373 10.50 16.50 6.03
CA SER A 373 9.82 17.77 5.81
C SER A 373 8.33 17.54 5.90
N GLY A 374 7.69 17.95 6.98
CA GLY A 374 6.23 17.94 7.11
C GLY A 374 5.61 18.90 6.09
N PRO A 375 4.55 18.51 5.37
CA PRO A 375 3.94 19.34 4.34
C PRO A 375 3.12 20.50 4.89
N ARG A 376 2.78 20.48 6.18
CA ARG A 376 1.88 21.43 6.82
C ARG A 376 2.47 22.03 8.08
N ASN A 377 1.96 23.18 8.49
CA ASN A 377 2.35 23.84 9.74
C ASN A 377 1.67 23.19 10.96
N LEU A 378 2.21 23.47 12.16
CA LEU A 378 1.70 22.92 13.41
C LEU A 378 0.24 23.28 13.68
N ALA A 379 -0.20 24.48 13.32
CA ALA A 379 -1.57 24.92 13.53
C ALA A 379 -2.58 24.08 12.73
N THR A 380 -2.19 23.62 11.52
CA THR A 380 -3.02 22.72 10.71
C THR A 380 -3.14 21.34 11.38
N TYR A 381 -2.02 20.75 11.82
CA TYR A 381 -2.06 19.47 12.53
C TYR A 381 -2.85 19.54 13.85
N SER A 382 -2.72 20.63 14.60
CA SER A 382 -3.46 20.81 15.86
C SER A 382 -4.96 20.95 15.64
N ARG A 383 -5.39 21.60 14.55
CA ARG A 383 -6.83 21.66 14.20
C ARG A 383 -7.38 20.28 13.80
N GLU A 384 -6.60 19.50 13.08
CA GLU A 384 -6.98 18.13 12.74
C GLU A 384 -7.10 17.27 13.99
N LEU A 385 -6.14 17.35 14.90
CA LEU A 385 -6.21 16.64 16.18
C LEU A 385 -7.44 17.04 16.98
N GLY A 386 -7.71 18.34 17.12
CA GLY A 386 -8.87 18.82 17.87
C GLY A 386 -10.22 18.39 17.26
N PHE A 387 -10.27 18.18 15.94
CA PHE A 387 -11.43 17.57 15.29
C PHE A 387 -11.56 16.09 15.65
N PHE A 388 -10.50 15.31 15.52
CA PHE A 388 -10.53 13.87 15.79
C PHE A 388 -10.68 13.53 17.28
N ASP A 389 -10.21 14.37 18.20
CA ASP A 389 -10.49 14.22 19.64
C ASP A 389 -12.01 14.26 19.91
N LYS A 390 -12.70 15.25 19.35
CA LYS A 390 -14.15 15.37 19.48
C LYS A 390 -14.90 14.23 18.78
N LEU A 391 -14.43 13.83 17.60
CA LEU A 391 -15.04 12.73 16.84
C LEU A 391 -14.86 11.38 17.53
N ALA A 392 -13.71 11.13 18.12
CA ALA A 392 -13.45 9.91 18.89
C ALA A 392 -14.40 9.77 20.08
N LEU A 393 -14.66 10.86 20.81
CA LEU A 393 -15.66 10.85 21.90
C LEU A 393 -17.06 10.53 21.39
N LYS A 394 -17.49 11.15 20.28
CA LYS A 394 -18.81 10.88 19.67
C LYS A 394 -18.93 9.45 19.14
N SER A 395 -17.84 8.89 18.64
CA SER A 395 -17.83 7.57 18.01
C SER A 395 -17.84 6.39 18.97
N ALA A 396 -17.71 6.62 20.29
CA ALA A 396 -17.64 5.57 21.30
C ALA A 396 -18.84 4.60 21.28
N HIS A 397 -19.99 5.04 20.77
CA HIS A 397 -21.21 4.22 20.65
C HIS A 397 -21.53 3.82 19.20
N TRP A 398 -20.61 4.02 18.27
CA TRP A 398 -20.77 3.61 16.89
C TRP A 398 -20.39 2.13 16.69
N PRO A 399 -20.66 1.57 15.50
CA PRO A 399 -20.16 0.23 15.17
C PRO A 399 -18.66 0.11 15.46
N VAL A 400 -18.26 -0.99 16.06
CA VAL A 400 -16.89 -1.21 16.62
C VAL A 400 -15.80 -0.86 15.61
N THR A 401 -15.97 -1.30 14.36
CA THR A 401 -14.97 -1.05 13.30
C THR A 401 -14.84 0.44 12.96
N LEU A 402 -15.95 1.18 12.94
CA LEU A 402 -15.93 2.62 12.68
C LEU A 402 -15.30 3.37 13.85
N ALA A 403 -15.68 3.03 15.09
CA ALA A 403 -15.09 3.63 16.28
C ALA A 403 -13.58 3.38 16.34
N ALA A 404 -13.14 2.15 16.08
CA ALA A 404 -11.73 1.78 16.05
C ALA A 404 -10.97 2.51 14.92
N SER A 405 -11.58 2.65 13.74
CA SER A 405 -10.99 3.40 12.62
C SER A 405 -10.78 4.87 12.96
N ILE A 406 -11.75 5.47 13.65
CA ILE A 406 -11.65 6.87 14.10
C ILE A 406 -10.59 7.02 15.19
N ALA A 407 -10.54 6.11 16.16
CA ALA A 407 -9.52 6.11 17.20
C ALA A 407 -8.11 5.97 16.61
N TYR A 408 -7.95 5.10 15.62
CA TYR A 408 -6.69 4.97 14.91
C TYR A 408 -6.33 6.26 14.14
N ARG A 409 -7.30 6.87 13.45
CA ARG A 409 -7.08 8.12 12.74
C ARG A 409 -6.75 9.28 13.70
N ARG A 410 -7.38 9.32 14.87
CA ARG A 410 -7.01 10.25 15.95
C ARG A 410 -5.55 10.07 16.35
N TYR A 411 -5.10 8.83 16.56
CA TYR A 411 -3.70 8.56 16.87
C TYR A 411 -2.75 9.11 15.80
N LEU A 412 -3.07 8.92 14.52
CA LEU A 412 -2.24 9.48 13.44
C LEU A 412 -2.17 11.01 13.50
N ALA A 413 -3.25 11.69 13.92
CA ALA A 413 -3.22 13.14 14.13
C ALA A 413 -2.35 13.53 15.35
N VAL A 414 -2.43 12.78 16.44
CA VAL A 414 -1.54 12.95 17.61
C VAL A 414 -0.08 12.79 17.17
N ARG A 415 0.23 11.75 16.41
CA ARG A 415 1.57 11.51 15.88
C ARG A 415 2.08 12.70 15.08
N ASP A 416 1.28 13.20 14.15
CA ASP A 416 1.71 14.27 13.25
C ASP A 416 1.97 15.58 14.00
N VAL A 417 1.20 15.88 15.04
CA VAL A 417 1.44 17.02 15.94
C VAL A 417 2.78 16.86 16.67
N HIS A 418 3.01 15.70 17.31
CA HIS A 418 4.23 15.46 18.08
C HIS A 418 5.47 15.44 17.19
N VAL A 419 5.41 14.75 16.07
CA VAL A 419 6.53 14.71 15.11
C VAL A 419 6.87 16.11 14.61
N ARG A 420 5.88 16.96 14.38
CA ARG A 420 6.12 18.35 13.99
C ARG A 420 6.79 19.15 15.09
N ILE A 421 6.31 19.03 16.33
CA ILE A 421 6.92 19.70 17.51
C ILE A 421 8.36 19.24 17.66
N TRP A 422 8.61 17.95 17.63
CA TRP A 422 9.96 17.39 17.82
C TRP A 422 10.91 17.79 16.72
N ARG A 423 10.43 17.82 15.48
CA ARG A 423 11.23 18.31 14.35
C ARG A 423 11.60 19.77 14.51
N ASP A 424 10.65 20.63 14.82
CA ASP A 424 10.90 22.05 14.99
C ASP A 424 11.83 22.31 16.18
N ALA A 425 11.67 21.55 17.27
CA ALA A 425 12.57 21.57 18.42
C ALA A 425 14.00 21.11 18.04
N THR A 426 14.12 20.05 17.22
CA THR A 426 15.43 19.57 16.75
C THR A 426 16.13 20.61 15.89
N LEU A 427 15.41 21.28 15.00
CA LEU A 427 15.96 22.35 14.18
C LEU A 427 16.41 23.53 15.05
N SER A 428 15.60 23.94 16.03
CA SER A 428 15.94 25.00 16.98
C SER A 428 17.17 24.65 17.83
N LEU A 429 17.23 23.42 18.35
CA LEU A 429 18.39 22.92 19.08
C LEU A 429 19.65 22.91 18.20
N ARG A 430 19.50 22.59 16.90
CA ARG A 430 20.59 22.61 15.93
C ARG A 430 21.15 24.03 15.69
N GLU A 431 20.25 25.01 15.57
CA GLU A 431 20.61 26.39 15.27
C GLU A 431 21.15 27.14 16.49
N HIS A 432 20.68 26.81 17.69
CA HIS A 432 20.95 27.52 18.93
C HIS A 432 21.58 26.63 20.00
N TRP A 433 22.33 25.62 19.58
CA TRP A 433 23.04 24.73 20.51
C TRP A 433 24.09 25.51 21.32
N THR A 434 23.61 26.34 22.23
CA THR A 434 24.39 27.00 23.26
C THR A 434 24.14 26.32 24.60
N ARG A 435 25.20 26.08 25.30
CA ARG A 435 25.29 25.29 26.54
C ARG A 435 24.73 26.05 27.74
N ASN A 436 23.41 26.21 27.78
CA ASN A 436 22.79 26.95 28.86
C ASN A 436 21.63 26.17 29.51
N ARG A 437 21.26 26.57 30.75
CA ARG A 437 20.13 25.99 31.48
C ARG A 437 18.81 25.88 30.70
N PRO A 438 18.43 26.82 29.81
CA PRO A 438 17.22 26.68 28.99
C PRO A 438 17.22 25.46 28.10
N ILE A 439 18.33 25.06 27.50
CA ILE A 439 18.40 23.87 26.64
C ILE A 439 18.14 22.59 27.46
N ILE A 440 18.75 22.49 28.64
CA ILE A 440 18.51 21.34 29.56
C ILE A 440 17.02 21.23 29.91
N GLN A 441 16.39 22.35 30.22
CA GLN A 441 14.95 22.37 30.51
C GLN A 441 14.12 21.97 29.29
N GLN A 442 14.49 22.43 28.09
CA GLN A 442 13.83 22.03 26.83
C GLN A 442 13.97 20.53 26.58
N LEU A 443 15.16 19.96 26.73
CA LEU A 443 15.39 18.51 26.58
C LEU A 443 14.56 17.71 27.57
N ARG A 444 14.48 18.13 28.84
CA ARG A 444 13.63 17.48 29.86
C ARG A 444 12.15 17.54 29.51
N ARG A 445 11.65 18.68 28.99
CA ARG A 445 10.26 18.83 28.51
C ARG A 445 9.98 17.89 27.35
N LEU A 446 10.88 17.83 26.36
CA LEU A 446 10.74 16.94 25.21
C LEU A 446 10.73 15.47 25.63
N LEU A 447 11.58 15.08 26.59
CA LEU A 447 11.57 13.73 27.15
C LEU A 447 10.27 13.41 27.90
N ALA A 448 9.69 14.36 28.63
CA ALA A 448 8.39 14.17 29.25
C ALA A 448 7.27 13.94 28.20
N GLN A 449 7.30 14.67 27.10
CA GLN A 449 6.34 14.48 26.00
C GLN A 449 6.44 13.09 25.37
N THR A 450 7.61 12.46 25.32
CA THR A 450 7.73 11.09 24.78
C THR A 450 6.95 10.07 25.58
N LYS A 451 6.83 10.24 26.90
CA LYS A 451 6.00 9.36 27.76
C LYS A 451 4.50 9.51 27.47
N VAL A 452 4.06 10.74 27.22
CA VAL A 452 2.66 11.01 26.84
C VAL A 452 2.36 10.35 25.48
N PHE A 453 3.25 10.55 24.52
CA PHE A 453 3.09 9.94 23.20
C PHE A 453 3.12 8.41 23.24
N GLN A 454 3.93 7.80 24.09
CA GLN A 454 3.95 6.34 24.28
C GLN A 454 2.56 5.80 24.65
N LYS A 455 1.84 6.50 25.53
CA LYS A 455 0.47 6.12 25.91
C LYS A 455 -0.49 6.23 24.71
N GLU A 456 -0.39 7.30 23.97
CA GLU A 456 -1.21 7.50 22.76
C GLU A 456 -0.90 6.44 21.68
N TRP A 457 0.36 6.05 21.53
CA TRP A 457 0.75 4.98 20.63
C TRP A 457 0.10 3.65 21.02
N PHE A 458 0.12 3.29 22.30
CA PHE A 458 -0.56 2.07 22.77
C PHE A 458 -2.05 2.06 22.44
N GLN A 459 -2.73 3.18 22.65
CA GLN A 459 -4.15 3.31 22.32
C GLN A 459 -4.40 3.20 20.82
N GLY A 460 -3.59 3.87 20.00
CA GLY A 460 -3.66 3.80 18.55
C GLY A 460 -3.39 2.41 17.99
N ARG A 461 -2.39 1.72 18.57
CA ARG A 461 -2.06 0.35 18.20
C ARG A 461 -3.20 -0.62 18.55
N HIS A 462 -3.77 -0.48 19.72
CA HIS A 462 -4.92 -1.29 20.12
C HIS A 462 -6.13 -1.06 19.20
N ALA A 463 -6.44 0.20 18.89
CA ALA A 463 -7.53 0.53 17.98
C ALA A 463 -7.30 -0.05 16.56
N ALA A 464 -6.07 0.06 16.03
CA ALA A 464 -5.70 -0.52 14.74
C ALA A 464 -5.83 -2.05 14.76
N GLU A 465 -5.44 -2.70 15.84
CA GLU A 465 -5.54 -4.14 16.00
C GLU A 465 -7.00 -4.62 16.09
N GLN A 466 -7.83 -3.94 16.86
CA GLN A 466 -9.27 -4.22 16.93
C GLN A 466 -9.94 -4.07 15.56
N MET A 467 -9.66 -2.98 14.84
CA MET A 467 -10.15 -2.76 13.50
C MET A 467 -9.71 -3.87 12.55
N TRP A 468 -8.44 -4.28 12.66
CA TRP A 468 -7.83 -5.29 11.81
C TRP A 468 -8.42 -6.68 12.05
N LEU A 469 -8.50 -7.11 13.31
CA LEU A 469 -8.96 -8.47 13.67
C LEU A 469 -10.46 -8.69 13.41
N THR A 470 -11.22 -7.65 13.10
CA THR A 470 -12.64 -7.79 12.75
C THR A 470 -12.85 -8.73 11.57
N SER A 471 -12.03 -8.63 10.54
CA SER A 471 -12.20 -9.41 9.31
C SER A 471 -10.99 -10.26 8.93
N ARG A 472 -9.79 -9.99 9.45
CA ARG A 472 -8.54 -10.58 8.96
C ARG A 472 -8.06 -11.75 9.78
N GLN A 473 -7.25 -12.57 9.12
CA GLN A 473 -6.57 -13.66 9.79
C GLN A 473 -5.50 -13.12 10.75
N PRO A 474 -5.42 -13.62 12.00
CA PRO A 474 -4.46 -13.15 12.99
C PRO A 474 -3.00 -13.27 12.54
N ASN A 475 -2.70 -14.26 11.69
CA ASN A 475 -1.35 -14.55 11.19
C ASN A 475 -0.93 -13.70 9.99
N SER A 476 -1.87 -12.99 9.34
CA SER A 476 -1.49 -12.00 8.34
C SER A 476 -0.93 -10.80 9.08
N THR A 477 0.39 -10.65 9.11
CA THR A 477 0.99 -9.43 9.65
C THR A 477 0.50 -8.27 8.82
N ALA A 478 -0.36 -7.53 9.47
CA ALA A 478 -0.89 -6.32 8.93
C ALA A 478 0.24 -5.36 8.60
N PRO A 479 0.44 -4.92 7.36
CA PRO A 479 1.34 -3.81 7.07
C PRO A 479 1.10 -2.61 7.98
N ASN A 480 -0.11 -2.42 8.47
CA ASN A 480 -0.50 -1.40 9.42
C ASN A 480 0.17 -1.52 10.77
N LEU A 481 0.18 -2.72 11.34
CA LEU A 481 0.80 -2.95 12.65
C LEU A 481 2.32 -2.76 12.55
N VAL A 482 2.94 -3.22 11.46
CA VAL A 482 4.36 -2.96 11.18
C VAL A 482 4.65 -1.46 11.12
N LEU A 483 3.76 -0.66 10.54
CA LEU A 483 3.92 0.79 10.48
C LEU A 483 3.80 1.45 11.85
N LEU A 484 2.91 0.94 12.71
CA LEU A 484 2.77 1.37 14.10
C LEU A 484 3.96 0.93 14.95
N ASP A 485 4.47 -0.26 14.73
CA ASP A 485 5.69 -0.74 15.39
C ASP A 485 6.90 0.11 14.99
N ARG A 486 6.95 0.60 13.76
CA ARG A 486 7.95 1.60 13.32
C ARG A 486 7.78 2.95 14.01
N ASP A 487 6.56 3.40 14.26
CA ASP A 487 6.31 4.61 15.04
C ASP A 487 6.88 4.47 16.47
N GLN A 488 6.69 3.32 17.10
CA GLN A 488 7.30 3.04 18.41
C GLN A 488 8.84 3.09 18.34
N LEU A 489 9.41 2.46 17.32
CA LEU A 489 10.85 2.47 17.14
C LEU A 489 11.39 3.91 16.98
N GLN A 490 10.73 4.72 16.15
CA GLN A 490 11.11 6.13 15.99
C GLN A 490 11.02 6.89 17.32
N LEU A 491 10.01 6.62 18.14
CA LEU A 491 9.87 7.18 19.46
C LEU A 491 11.01 6.78 20.41
N GLU A 492 11.36 5.51 20.42
CA GLU A 492 12.46 4.98 21.24
C GLU A 492 13.80 5.59 20.84
N MET A 493 14.06 5.68 19.55
CA MET A 493 15.25 6.30 18.99
C MET A 493 15.32 7.79 19.33
N TRP A 494 14.23 8.51 19.17
CA TRP A 494 14.11 9.91 19.56
C TRP A 494 14.36 10.10 21.06
N SER A 495 13.74 9.29 21.89
CA SER A 495 13.90 9.33 23.35
C SER A 495 15.34 9.06 23.79
N ALA A 496 15.99 8.08 23.15
CA ALA A 496 17.39 7.75 23.42
C ALA A 496 18.33 8.89 23.01
N TRP A 497 18.10 9.52 21.85
CA TRP A 497 18.85 10.69 21.42
C TRP A 497 18.70 11.87 22.40
N LEU A 498 17.47 12.16 22.83
CA LEU A 498 17.23 13.23 23.82
C LEU A 498 17.95 12.97 25.15
N ARG A 499 17.93 11.72 25.63
CA ARG A 499 18.66 11.34 26.86
C ARG A 499 20.15 11.53 26.69
N GLN A 500 20.71 11.13 25.55
CA GLN A 500 22.13 11.32 25.26
C GLN A 500 22.49 12.80 25.20
N CYS A 501 21.68 13.62 24.55
CA CYS A 501 21.85 15.08 24.53
C CYS A 501 21.78 15.68 25.94
N LEU A 502 20.86 15.21 26.78
CA LEU A 502 20.72 15.67 28.16
C LEU A 502 21.95 15.30 28.99
N ILE A 503 22.38 14.04 28.95
CA ILE A 503 23.59 13.56 29.66
C ILE A 503 24.81 14.39 29.22
N ASN A 504 25.00 14.56 27.92
CA ASN A 504 26.13 15.32 27.40
C ASN A 504 26.08 16.81 27.84
N SER A 505 24.88 17.39 27.89
CA SER A 505 24.70 18.78 28.33
C SER A 505 24.94 18.94 29.83
N GLU A 506 24.57 17.96 30.64
CA GLU A 506 24.81 17.96 32.10
C GLU A 506 26.31 17.73 32.42
N HIS A 507 26.98 16.82 31.74
CA HIS A 507 28.43 16.58 31.92
C HIS A 507 29.27 17.76 31.51
N VAL A 508 28.89 18.50 30.48
CA VAL A 508 29.61 19.69 30.01
C VAL A 508 29.54 20.86 31.00
N MET A 509 28.46 20.94 31.78
CA MET A 509 28.36 21.92 32.87
C MET A 509 29.36 21.65 33.99
N THR A 510 29.86 20.44 34.12
CA THR A 510 30.80 20.03 35.17
C THR A 510 32.24 19.87 34.72
N ALA A 511 32.53 19.72 33.44
CA ALA A 511 33.84 19.24 32.96
C ALA A 511 34.54 20.06 31.88
N ASN A 512 34.08 21.19 31.45
CA ASN A 512 34.67 22.00 30.34
C ASN A 512 34.95 21.26 29.02
N THR A 513 34.53 19.99 28.88
CA THR A 513 34.73 19.17 27.69
C THR A 513 33.40 18.93 26.97
N VAL A 514 33.40 19.16 25.65
CA VAL A 514 32.21 19.04 24.82
C VAL A 514 32.07 17.60 24.32
N VAL A 515 31.05 16.89 24.77
CA VAL A 515 30.67 15.59 24.18
C VAL A 515 29.40 15.82 23.38
N ALA A 516 29.45 15.61 22.08
CA ALA A 516 28.28 15.73 21.22
C ALA A 516 27.52 14.41 21.15
N GLY A 517 26.20 14.47 21.25
CA GLY A 517 25.33 13.35 20.83
C GLY A 517 25.27 13.30 19.31
N TRP A 518 25.54 12.15 18.74
CA TRP A 518 25.47 11.92 17.32
C TRP A 518 24.20 11.17 16.96
N LEU A 519 23.62 11.50 15.83
CA LEU A 519 22.49 10.78 15.25
C LEU A 519 22.89 10.17 13.91
N LEU A 520 22.98 8.85 13.86
CA LEU A 520 23.13 8.11 12.61
C LEU A 520 21.76 7.89 11.97
N SER A 521 21.63 8.16 10.69
CA SER A 521 20.42 7.83 9.91
C SER A 521 20.78 7.21 8.56
N PHE A 522 19.97 6.28 8.10
CA PHE A 522 20.11 5.63 6.80
C PHE A 522 18.78 5.04 6.33
N SER A 523 18.66 4.84 5.04
CA SER A 523 17.51 4.16 4.44
C SER A 523 17.85 2.72 4.12
N VAL A 524 16.94 1.81 4.41
CA VAL A 524 17.03 0.40 4.03
C VAL A 524 15.94 0.08 3.03
N TRP A 525 16.36 -0.47 1.91
CA TRP A 525 15.47 -1.04 0.91
C TRP A 525 15.50 -2.55 1.06
N ASN A 526 14.34 -3.12 1.28
CA ASN A 526 14.16 -4.54 1.38
C ASN A 526 13.59 -5.09 0.09
N PHE A 527 14.23 -6.09 -0.49
CA PHE A 527 13.76 -6.78 -1.68
C PHE A 527 13.15 -8.11 -1.22
N ALA A 528 11.84 -8.21 -1.30
CA ALA A 528 11.09 -9.37 -0.85
C ALA A 528 11.42 -10.67 -1.62
N PRO A 529 11.22 -11.82 -0.99
CA PRO A 529 10.98 -12.02 0.43
C PRO A 529 12.30 -11.91 1.19
N ALA A 530 12.33 -11.09 2.21
CA ALA A 530 13.51 -10.95 3.02
C ALA A 530 13.16 -10.84 4.51
N VAL A 531 13.91 -11.53 5.33
CA VAL A 531 13.92 -11.35 6.79
C VAL A 531 15.30 -10.87 7.15
N GLN A 532 15.41 -9.72 7.79
CA GLN A 532 16.68 -9.09 8.05
C GLN A 532 16.78 -8.59 9.47
N ARG A 533 17.99 -8.67 9.96
CA ARG A 533 18.40 -8.15 11.25
C ARG A 533 19.56 -7.19 11.05
N ILE A 534 19.38 -5.94 11.43
CA ILE A 534 20.41 -4.91 11.35
C ILE A 534 20.79 -4.49 12.76
N VAL A 535 22.06 -4.65 13.08
CA VAL A 535 22.67 -4.18 14.34
C VAL A 535 23.67 -3.09 14.01
N ILE A 536 23.55 -1.95 14.68
CA ILE A 536 24.55 -0.90 14.60
C ILE A 536 25.56 -1.13 15.71
N GLU A 537 26.83 -1.23 15.36
CA GLU A 537 27.91 -1.34 16.32
C GLU A 537 28.84 -0.13 16.22
N GLN A 538 29.30 0.32 17.35
CA GLN A 538 30.26 1.43 17.49
C GLN A 538 31.59 0.89 17.98
N ARG A 539 32.68 1.43 17.46
CA ARG A 539 34.03 1.11 17.95
C ARG A 539 34.32 1.93 19.21
N ILE A 540 34.58 1.25 20.30
CA ILE A 540 34.99 1.81 21.58
C ILE A 540 36.35 1.20 21.91
N GLY A 541 37.41 2.02 21.85
CA GLY A 541 38.78 1.52 21.87
C GLY A 541 39.07 0.59 20.68
N HIS A 542 39.50 -0.63 20.98
CA HIS A 542 39.75 -1.63 19.95
C HIS A 542 38.56 -2.59 19.69
N ALA A 543 37.48 -2.51 20.48
CA ALA A 543 36.35 -3.42 20.40
C ALA A 543 35.14 -2.79 19.70
N TRP A 544 34.38 -3.64 18.98
CA TRP A 544 33.09 -3.27 18.44
C TRP A 544 32.00 -3.65 19.43
N GLN A 545 31.16 -2.69 19.80
CA GLN A 545 30.06 -2.87 20.73
C GLN A 545 28.73 -2.47 20.10
N PRO A 546 27.66 -3.25 20.31
CA PRO A 546 26.32 -2.84 19.88
C PRO A 546 25.93 -1.51 20.50
N VAL A 547 25.33 -0.62 19.72
CA VAL A 547 24.77 0.62 20.23
C VAL A 547 23.54 0.26 21.08
N LYS A 548 23.61 0.49 22.40
CA LYS A 548 22.57 0.07 23.36
C LYS A 548 21.18 0.63 23.09
N SER A 549 21.09 1.74 22.36
CA SER A 549 19.83 2.36 21.96
C SER A 549 19.28 1.86 20.63
N CYS A 550 19.99 0.95 19.96
CA CYS A 550 19.57 0.41 18.68
C CYS A 550 18.91 -0.94 18.91
N HIS A 551 17.66 -1.05 18.51
CA HIS A 551 16.95 -2.32 18.51
C HIS A 551 17.30 -3.12 17.26
N THR A 552 17.34 -4.42 17.43
CA THR A 552 17.34 -5.34 16.32
C THR A 552 16.01 -5.23 15.61
N ILE A 553 16.05 -4.98 14.32
CA ILE A 553 14.84 -4.81 13.53
C ILE A 553 14.72 -6.00 12.60
N GLU A 554 13.66 -6.76 12.81
CA GLU A 554 13.30 -7.86 11.93
C GLU A 554 12.30 -7.36 10.90
N PHE A 555 12.65 -7.49 9.63
CA PHE A 555 11.74 -7.26 8.52
C PHE A 555 11.24 -8.57 7.99
N GLN A 556 9.95 -8.75 8.02
CA GLN A 556 9.29 -9.69 7.14
C GLN A 556 8.65 -8.90 6.00
N SER A 557 9.24 -8.98 4.83
CA SER A 557 8.51 -8.66 3.63
C SER A 557 7.49 -9.77 3.42
N ARG A 558 6.23 -9.45 3.61
CA ARG A 558 5.12 -10.33 3.27
C ARG A 558 4.38 -9.74 2.10
N GLY A 559 3.99 -10.61 1.18
CA GLY A 559 3.17 -10.24 0.05
C GLY A 559 3.90 -10.17 -1.27
N ALA A 560 3.11 -10.23 -2.30
CA ALA A 560 3.48 -10.38 -3.68
C ALA A 560 4.31 -9.23 -4.24
N ALA A 561 4.15 -8.06 -3.71
CA ALA A 561 4.94 -6.93 -4.15
C ALA A 561 6.07 -6.69 -3.16
N PRO A 562 7.35 -6.81 -3.59
CA PRO A 562 8.39 -6.04 -2.97
C PRO A 562 8.05 -4.60 -3.28
N GLN A 563 7.14 -4.04 -2.51
CA GLN A 563 6.82 -2.65 -2.69
C GLN A 563 8.09 -1.88 -2.40
N SER A 564 8.61 -1.22 -3.42
CA SER A 564 9.60 -0.15 -3.31
C SER A 564 9.19 0.89 -2.25
N SER A 565 7.93 0.87 -1.84
CA SER A 565 7.36 1.58 -0.71
C SER A 565 7.82 1.09 0.68
N LEU A 566 8.50 -0.03 0.80
CA LEU A 566 9.08 -0.52 2.05
C LEU A 566 10.52 -0.01 2.27
N ARG A 567 10.81 1.17 1.83
CA ARG A 567 11.99 1.91 2.25
C ARG A 567 11.85 2.29 3.71
N HIS A 568 12.71 1.73 4.54
CA HIS A 568 12.76 2.01 5.96
C HIS A 568 13.90 2.99 6.24
N LEU A 569 13.60 4.02 6.99
CA LEU A 569 14.59 4.96 7.44
C LEU A 569 14.89 4.73 8.92
N TYR A 570 16.16 4.57 9.22
CA TYR A 570 16.68 4.38 10.57
C TYR A 570 17.34 5.62 11.05
N ALA A 571 17.21 5.88 12.34
CA ALA A 571 18.02 6.83 13.07
C ALA A 571 18.42 6.22 14.41
N ALA A 572 19.69 6.21 14.73
CA ALA A 572 20.22 5.69 15.98
C ALA A 572 21.12 6.75 16.64
N PRO A 573 20.91 7.07 17.92
CA PRO A 573 21.84 7.88 18.66
C PRO A 573 23.14 7.08 18.92
N VAL A 574 24.25 7.74 18.74
CA VAL A 574 25.59 7.18 18.97
C VAL A 574 26.43 8.18 19.75
N SER A 575 27.33 7.69 20.57
CA SER A 575 28.24 8.55 21.35
C SER A 575 29.49 8.84 20.53
N GLY A 576 30.03 10.04 20.65
CA GLY A 576 31.24 10.43 19.93
C GLY A 576 31.92 11.68 20.50
N SER A 577 33.12 12.01 19.99
CA SER A 577 33.78 13.24 20.29
C SER A 577 33.09 14.42 19.55
N THR A 578 33.44 15.65 19.92
CA THR A 578 32.88 16.84 19.28
C THR A 578 33.43 17.14 17.90
N GLU A 579 34.56 16.56 17.55
CA GLU A 579 35.29 16.94 16.35
C GLU A 579 35.11 15.96 15.20
N HIS A 580 34.90 14.70 15.53
CA HIS A 580 34.80 13.65 14.51
C HIS A 580 33.63 12.67 14.79
N PRO A 581 32.93 12.21 13.73
CA PRO A 581 31.92 11.19 13.87
C PRO A 581 32.53 9.90 14.41
N PRO A 582 31.78 9.15 15.23
CA PRO A 582 32.24 7.86 15.75
C PRO A 582 32.42 6.84 14.63
N SER A 583 33.39 5.92 14.82
CA SER A 583 33.53 4.80 13.92
C SER A 583 32.38 3.83 14.12
N LEU A 584 31.62 3.55 13.06
CA LEU A 584 30.42 2.74 13.08
C LEU A 584 30.52 1.61 12.07
N ARG A 585 29.83 0.50 12.35
CA ARG A 585 29.54 -0.55 11.37
C ARG A 585 28.12 -1.02 11.49
N LEU A 586 27.55 -1.44 10.36
CA LEU A 586 26.27 -2.12 10.30
C LEU A 586 26.51 -3.62 10.16
N VAL A 587 25.94 -4.40 11.05
CA VAL A 587 25.96 -5.87 10.99
C VAL A 587 24.60 -6.32 10.51
N ILE A 588 24.57 -6.95 9.34
CA ILE A 588 23.34 -7.36 8.68
C ILE A 588 23.30 -8.87 8.64
N GLY A 589 22.23 -9.44 9.15
CA GLY A 589 21.96 -10.88 9.10
C GLY A 589 20.55 -11.14 8.58
N GLY A 590 20.26 -12.37 8.16
CA GLY A 590 18.93 -12.77 7.70
C GLY A 590 18.94 -13.43 6.31
N VAL A 591 17.80 -13.34 5.64
CA VAL A 591 17.58 -13.94 4.32
C VAL A 591 17.11 -12.85 3.35
N GLY A 592 17.66 -12.85 2.13
CA GLY A 592 17.24 -11.94 1.08
C GLY A 592 18.29 -10.88 0.72
N ARG A 593 17.86 -9.86 0.01
CA ARG A 593 18.69 -8.77 -0.50
C ARG A 593 18.34 -7.44 0.14
N VAL A 594 19.33 -6.69 0.55
CA VAL A 594 19.20 -5.39 1.19
C VAL A 594 20.00 -4.36 0.45
N ARG A 595 19.42 -3.18 0.27
CA ARG A 595 20.14 -1.98 -0.15
C ARG A 595 20.09 -0.95 0.97
N ILE A 596 21.24 -0.45 1.37
CA ILE A 596 21.36 0.65 2.31
C ILE A 596 21.78 1.91 1.56
N SER A 597 21.11 3.01 1.80
CA SER A 597 21.35 4.29 1.14
C SER A 597 21.12 5.47 2.09
N GLU A 598 21.48 6.65 1.65
CA GLU A 598 21.27 7.91 2.39
C GLU A 598 21.86 7.88 3.81
N LEU A 599 23.03 7.29 3.94
CA LEU A 599 23.74 7.24 5.21
C LEU A 599 24.19 8.64 5.62
N LYS A 600 23.75 9.08 6.80
CA LYS A 600 24.08 10.38 7.38
C LYS A 600 24.37 10.23 8.86
N ILE A 601 25.31 11.01 9.35
CA ILE A 601 25.52 11.18 10.78
C ILE A 601 25.59 12.67 11.09
N THR A 602 24.95 13.07 12.16
CA THR A 602 24.91 14.48 12.58
C THR A 602 25.07 14.60 14.09
N ASP A 603 25.76 15.63 14.53
CA ASP A 603 25.82 16.05 15.94
C ASP A 603 24.75 17.11 16.27
N GLY A 604 23.87 17.42 15.31
CA GLY A 604 22.90 18.50 15.41
C GLY A 604 23.39 19.83 14.82
N ILE A 605 24.71 20.03 14.68
CA ILE A 605 25.34 21.22 14.09
C ILE A 605 25.94 20.87 12.73
N ASN A 606 26.69 19.79 12.68
CA ASN A 606 27.38 19.32 11.49
C ASN A 606 26.72 18.03 11.00
N THR A 607 26.74 17.86 9.70
CA THR A 607 26.22 16.62 9.07
C THR A 607 27.28 16.06 8.14
N TRP A 608 27.55 14.77 8.26
CA TRP A 608 28.39 14.02 7.34
C TRP A 608 27.53 13.02 6.57
N THR A 609 27.77 12.92 5.29
CA THR A 609 27.11 11.92 4.45
C THR A 609 28.14 11.00 3.83
N ALA A 610 27.74 9.78 3.53
CA ALA A 610 28.50 8.95 2.62
C ALA A 610 28.61 9.65 1.26
N ALA A 611 29.79 9.54 0.64
CA ALA A 611 30.04 10.12 -0.68
C ALA A 611 28.89 9.77 -1.64
N SER A 612 28.45 10.73 -2.43
CA SER A 612 27.33 10.62 -3.34
C SER A 612 27.41 9.34 -4.17
N LYS A 613 26.36 8.54 -4.18
CA LYS A 613 26.18 7.29 -4.91
C LYS A 613 26.62 5.99 -4.20
N SER A 614 27.22 6.03 -3.02
CA SER A 614 27.47 4.79 -2.29
C SER A 614 26.21 4.27 -1.60
N TRP A 615 25.44 3.49 -2.33
CA TRP A 615 24.52 2.58 -1.70
C TRP A 615 25.17 1.20 -1.62
N LEU A 616 25.10 0.60 -0.47
CA LEU A 616 25.61 -0.73 -0.24
C LEU A 616 24.52 -1.73 -0.55
N GLU A 617 24.79 -2.59 -1.51
CA GLU A 617 23.94 -3.73 -1.78
C GLU A 617 24.56 -4.97 -1.14
N VAL A 618 23.85 -5.57 -0.21
CA VAL A 618 24.29 -6.76 0.51
C VAL A 618 23.41 -7.93 0.10
N GLY A 619 24.01 -8.90 -0.52
CA GLY A 619 23.36 -10.15 -0.93
C GLY A 619 24.27 -10.94 -1.84
N HIS A 620 24.35 -12.25 -1.64
CA HIS A 620 25.09 -13.13 -2.54
C HIS A 620 24.22 -13.55 -3.72
N LYS A 621 24.85 -13.81 -4.87
CA LYS A 621 24.17 -14.40 -6.03
C LYS A 621 23.50 -15.70 -5.60
N PRO A 622 22.21 -15.89 -5.82
CA PRO A 622 21.55 -17.13 -5.48
C PRO A 622 22.00 -18.22 -6.45
N VAL A 623 22.42 -19.34 -5.92
CA VAL A 623 22.61 -20.55 -6.72
C VAL A 623 21.32 -21.36 -6.76
N THR A 624 20.55 -21.36 -5.69
CA THR A 624 19.20 -21.94 -5.60
C THR A 624 18.52 -21.38 -4.35
N GLY A 625 17.44 -20.65 -4.51
CA GLY A 625 16.73 -20.02 -3.38
C GLY A 625 17.27 -18.65 -2.98
N TRP A 626 16.64 -18.03 -1.97
CA TRP A 626 17.10 -16.77 -1.40
C TRP A 626 18.40 -16.97 -0.63
N PRO A 627 19.43 -16.14 -0.88
CA PRO A 627 20.69 -16.28 -0.16
C PRO A 627 20.44 -16.02 1.32
N ARG A 628 20.96 -16.90 2.15
CA ARG A 628 21.07 -16.65 3.57
C ARG A 628 22.13 -15.57 3.76
N LEU A 629 21.76 -14.45 4.36
CA LEU A 629 22.70 -13.45 4.79
C LEU A 629 23.32 -13.95 6.09
N ASP A 630 24.44 -14.63 6.00
CA ASP A 630 25.29 -14.86 7.16
C ASP A 630 25.75 -13.50 7.69
N ARG A 631 26.17 -13.44 8.92
CA ARG A 631 26.56 -12.20 9.61
C ARG A 631 27.56 -11.40 8.76
N ILE A 632 27.06 -10.43 7.99
CA ILE A 632 27.88 -9.56 7.15
C ILE A 632 28.11 -8.24 7.89
N SER A 633 29.36 -7.90 8.12
CA SER A 633 29.74 -6.62 8.71
C SER A 633 30.11 -5.64 7.60
N CYS A 634 29.41 -4.52 7.54
CA CYS A 634 29.69 -3.45 6.60
C CYS A 634 30.17 -2.24 7.37
N TYR A 635 31.37 -1.79 7.06
CA TYR A 635 31.87 -0.54 7.61
C TYR A 635 31.10 0.62 7.00
N VAL A 636 30.76 1.60 7.84
CA VAL A 636 30.23 2.85 7.35
C VAL A 636 31.30 3.49 6.46
N PRO A 637 30.99 3.76 5.19
CA PRO A 637 31.98 4.32 4.28
C PRO A 637 32.47 5.68 4.80
N LYS A 638 33.66 6.10 4.32
CA LYS A 638 34.23 7.40 4.68
C LYS A 638 33.20 8.51 4.48
N LEU A 639 32.84 9.17 5.56
CA LEU A 639 31.83 10.22 5.55
C LEU A 639 32.47 11.54 5.19
N LEU A 640 31.80 12.33 4.35
CA LEU A 640 32.20 13.67 3.99
C LEU A 640 31.36 14.67 4.79
N ARG A 641 32.00 15.70 5.32
CA ARG A 641 31.33 16.84 5.96
C ARG A 641 30.61 17.65 4.88
N ILE A 642 29.34 17.98 5.11
CA ILE A 642 28.54 18.88 4.26
C ILE A 642 28.59 20.28 4.80
#